data_46e8eefdb81b22f88555f31a70e03a5e
#
_entry.id   46e8eefdb81b22f88555f31a70e03a5e
#
_cell.length_a   1.000
_cell.length_b   1.000
_cell.length_c   1.000
_cell.angle_alpha   90.00
_cell.angle_beta   90.00
_cell.angle_gamma   90.00
#
_symmetry.space_group_name_H-M   'P 1'
#
loop_
_entity.id
_entity.type
_entity.pdbx_description
1 polymer ?
#
loop_
_entity_poly.entity_id
_entity_poly.type
_entity_poly.pdbx_seq_one_letter_code
_entity_poly.pdbx_strand_id
1 'polypeptide(L)'
;MSMWILMYHSCHTLHAIHVANRLHDHPSSDAADSTGKSRAHHIPTATRSASFDRMDCLLALALTMASLFTRLHQIGRRAIVSWDEKFFGSFGNQYINHTFYHDVHPPLAKMLVALSGALSGQNGSFAYPLGDPYPEHINYTFQRSFVAMFGVLIVPFAYQTCRYLGFTRPFACMAASFVLFDNALCVMSRFILLDAPLLCFTAMSLLAYAAFTAYRDQPFSLEWWRWLGFTGLSLGLVVSSKWIGLFAIALVGLLTTEELLVLYSAVSVRPRAQLKHWGARVICLIAIPAVIYTGVFQLHFMLLPIRGTGDYKMPSQFQALQRNSVVAQQPHDVAYGSQVTLRSNLPGFGLIHVNETFRFPDGDQECIEAGIGGKQKLNWWRLVSTSLTRENDTSPIKHVLDGDFVRFFHEGTGRWLRTGAHKPYHVGWGRRMFAGGNDTSPSLLDLWRVHVASEDSPMPRGQLYTVTTSFRLVNAFTGCALQATTEQLPQWGRRLSELICAESNMTQTESSLWNIEQVRDKRFKRANFRRLVKRRLLRNTIWINREMALTNSRLVADSDHYKHTESDPWSWPFLLYPMRLVSWADDSVKYYEVGNPLLWWASTLCCLAYPLQIAYWLARQRRQYSDWRPGELERFWDTGKLLWGGWALHYLPFFLMQRVTYIHHYLPALYFALLLLAFEIQCLASWYLPRIHAWTIAAIAVTGAGLVFCLFSPLTFGWDRPIEELAHLQWLPSWNLHTCKYDI
;
A
#
# COMPACT_ATOMS: atom_id res chain seq x y z
N MET A 1 -3.49 24.33 -7.75
CA MET A 1 -4.79 24.20 -8.41
C MET A 1 -5.07 25.36 -9.38
N SER A 2 -4.92 26.63 -8.98
CA SER A 2 -5.14 27.80 -9.87
C SER A 2 -4.17 27.84 -11.07
N MET A 3 -2.92 27.49 -10.91
CA MET A 3 -1.92 27.41 -11.99
C MET A 3 -2.24 26.26 -12.99
N TRP A 4 -2.79 25.15 -12.51
CA TRP A 4 -3.28 24.03 -13.31
C TRP A 4 -4.48 24.42 -14.18
N ILE A 5 -5.42 25.19 -13.64
CA ILE A 5 -6.60 25.66 -14.36
C ILE A 5 -6.23 26.69 -15.42
N LEU A 6 -5.26 27.58 -15.16
CA LEU A 6 -4.73 28.55 -16.11
C LEU A 6 -3.91 27.88 -17.24
N MET A 7 -3.13 26.85 -16.91
CA MET A 7 -2.43 26.01 -17.89
C MET A 7 -3.41 25.24 -18.76
N TYR A 8 -4.47 24.73 -18.15
CA TYR A 8 -5.56 23.99 -18.81
C TYR A 8 -6.21 24.80 -19.94
N HIS A 9 -6.62 26.04 -19.68
CA HIS A 9 -7.28 26.87 -20.70
C HIS A 9 -6.39 27.29 -21.89
N SER A 10 -5.09 27.43 -21.69
CA SER A 10 -4.18 27.90 -22.76
C SER A 10 -3.70 26.78 -23.70
N CYS A 11 -3.46 25.57 -23.17
CA CYS A 11 -3.11 24.40 -24.00
C CYS A 11 -4.34 23.74 -24.67
N HIS A 12 -5.50 23.78 -24.01
CA HIS A 12 -6.69 23.10 -24.49
C HIS A 12 -7.32 23.72 -25.73
N THR A 13 -7.25 25.02 -25.90
CA THR A 13 -7.76 25.68 -27.12
C THR A 13 -7.01 25.21 -28.37
N LEU A 14 -5.70 24.96 -28.24
CA LEU A 14 -4.88 24.45 -29.35
C LEU A 14 -5.05 22.95 -29.57
N HIS A 15 -5.16 22.16 -28.49
CA HIS A 15 -5.34 20.72 -28.59
C HIS A 15 -6.72 20.33 -29.13
N ALA A 16 -7.77 21.04 -28.72
CA ALA A 16 -9.13 20.84 -29.26
C ALA A 16 -9.20 21.17 -30.77
N ILE A 17 -8.53 22.23 -31.22
CA ILE A 17 -8.44 22.60 -32.64
C ILE A 17 -7.65 21.56 -33.43
N HIS A 18 -6.56 21.03 -32.86
CA HIS A 18 -5.71 20.05 -33.55
C HIS A 18 -6.35 18.64 -33.61
N VAL A 19 -7.03 18.21 -32.55
CA VAL A 19 -7.81 16.94 -32.53
C VAL A 19 -9.01 17.04 -33.47
N ALA A 20 -9.70 18.19 -33.52
CA ALA A 20 -10.80 18.43 -34.47
C ALA A 20 -10.31 18.37 -35.91
N ASN A 21 -9.17 18.95 -36.23
CA ASN A 21 -8.60 18.90 -37.58
C ASN A 21 -8.11 17.50 -37.98
N ARG A 22 -7.59 16.69 -37.07
CA ARG A 22 -7.18 15.30 -37.36
C ARG A 22 -8.35 14.34 -37.62
N LEU A 23 -9.53 14.61 -37.07
CA LEU A 23 -10.73 13.78 -37.27
C LEU A 23 -11.49 14.15 -38.56
N HIS A 24 -11.14 15.27 -39.20
CA HIS A 24 -11.75 15.70 -40.47
C HIS A 24 -11.06 15.14 -41.73
N ASP A 25 -9.82 14.60 -41.61
CA ASP A 25 -9.03 14.11 -42.74
C ASP A 25 -9.25 12.62 -43.07
N HIS A 26 -10.47 12.09 -42.96
CA HIS A 26 -10.84 10.87 -43.66
C HIS A 26 -11.44 11.26 -45.00
N PRO A 27 -10.80 10.95 -46.15
CA PRO A 27 -11.35 11.25 -47.48
C PRO A 27 -12.56 10.37 -47.73
N SER A 28 -13.73 11.02 -47.89
CA SER A 28 -14.82 10.41 -48.65
C SER A 28 -14.35 10.26 -50.10
N SER A 29 -14.29 9.04 -50.58
CA SER A 29 -14.18 8.73 -52.01
C SER A 29 -15.38 9.34 -52.72
N ASP A 30 -15.12 10.29 -53.62
CA ASP A 30 -15.71 10.53 -54.92
C ASP A 30 -15.55 12.00 -55.32
N ALA A 31 -14.66 12.25 -56.28
CA ALA A 31 -14.85 13.12 -57.47
C ALA A 31 -13.49 13.42 -58.12
N ALA A 32 -13.31 12.85 -59.28
CA ALA A 32 -12.29 13.31 -60.21
C ALA A 32 -12.64 14.69 -60.73
N ASP A 33 -11.71 15.66 -60.70
CA ASP A 33 -11.37 16.43 -61.89
C ASP A 33 -10.07 17.21 -61.78
N SER A 34 -9.46 17.38 -62.89
CA SER A 34 -8.27 17.90 -63.46
C SER A 34 -7.67 19.21 -62.94
N THR A 35 -6.32 19.26 -63.09
CA THR A 35 -5.45 20.41 -63.38
C THR A 35 -5.11 21.39 -62.22
N GLY A 36 -3.84 21.30 -61.81
CA GLY A 36 -3.21 22.35 -61.01
C GLY A 36 -2.04 21.83 -60.18
N LYS A 37 -0.81 21.81 -60.74
CA LYS A 37 0.44 21.56 -60.01
C LYS A 37 0.62 22.58 -58.90
N SER A 38 0.18 22.28 -57.72
CA SER A 38 0.62 22.87 -56.46
C SER A 38 1.43 21.82 -55.74
N ARG A 39 2.73 22.08 -55.51
CA ARG A 39 3.57 21.30 -54.65
C ARG A 39 3.03 21.41 -53.22
N ALA A 40 2.09 20.55 -52.88
CA ALA A 40 1.72 20.32 -51.50
C ALA A 40 2.97 19.75 -50.81
N HIS A 41 3.60 20.53 -49.94
CA HIS A 41 4.52 20.02 -48.96
C HIS A 41 3.75 19.01 -48.11
N HIS A 42 3.94 17.74 -48.38
CA HIS A 42 3.57 16.67 -47.48
C HIS A 42 4.24 16.98 -46.13
N ILE A 43 3.49 17.54 -45.19
CA ILE A 43 3.84 17.53 -43.77
C ILE A 43 3.82 16.05 -43.37
N PRO A 44 4.94 15.46 -42.99
CA PRO A 44 4.90 14.09 -42.44
C PRO A 44 4.15 14.15 -41.11
N THR A 45 2.88 13.80 -41.12
CA THR A 45 2.16 13.40 -39.91
C THR A 45 2.75 12.11 -39.41
N ALA A 46 3.93 12.21 -38.77
CA ALA A 46 4.61 11.06 -38.22
C ALA A 46 4.09 10.76 -36.80
N THR A 47 2.88 10.22 -36.73
CA THR A 47 2.54 9.25 -35.68
C THR A 47 3.30 7.97 -36.01
N ARG A 48 4.59 7.95 -35.74
CA ARG A 48 5.35 6.71 -35.75
C ARG A 48 4.90 5.93 -34.52
N SER A 49 4.00 4.96 -34.70
CA SER A 49 4.04 3.74 -33.90
C SER A 49 5.52 3.37 -33.77
N ALA A 50 6.02 3.27 -32.53
CA ALA A 50 7.40 2.87 -32.31
C ALA A 50 7.57 1.47 -32.89
N SER A 51 8.03 1.36 -34.14
CA SER A 51 8.35 0.08 -34.73
C SER A 51 9.63 -0.39 -34.06
N PHE A 52 9.48 -1.36 -33.16
CA PHE A 52 10.62 -2.06 -32.60
C PHE A 52 11.23 -2.91 -33.68
N ASP A 53 12.47 -2.64 -34.02
CA ASP A 53 13.24 -3.43 -34.96
C ASP A 53 14.25 -4.35 -34.25
N ARG A 54 15.05 -5.07 -35.05
CA ARG A 54 16.06 -5.99 -34.50
C ARG A 54 17.08 -5.28 -33.60
N MET A 55 17.41 -4.01 -33.89
CA MET A 55 18.35 -3.25 -33.05
C MET A 55 17.72 -2.91 -31.69
N ASP A 56 16.45 -2.52 -31.63
CA ASP A 56 15.76 -2.29 -30.36
C ASP A 56 15.72 -3.56 -29.50
N CYS A 57 15.50 -4.72 -30.12
CA CYS A 57 15.55 -6.01 -29.41
C CYS A 57 16.94 -6.35 -28.90
N LEU A 58 18.00 -6.11 -29.68
CA LEU A 58 19.37 -6.34 -29.26
C LEU A 58 19.79 -5.42 -28.10
N LEU A 59 19.41 -4.14 -28.17
CA LEU A 59 19.70 -3.18 -27.10
C LEU A 59 18.95 -3.54 -25.81
N ALA A 60 17.68 -3.89 -25.91
CA ALA A 60 16.90 -4.34 -24.76
C ALA A 60 17.48 -5.61 -24.14
N LEU A 61 17.94 -6.58 -24.97
CA LEU A 61 18.60 -7.79 -24.49
C LEU A 61 19.92 -7.49 -23.80
N ALA A 62 20.77 -6.63 -24.38
CA ALA A 62 22.06 -6.24 -23.78
C ALA A 62 21.85 -5.56 -22.41
N LEU A 63 20.87 -4.64 -22.30
CA LEU A 63 20.49 -3.99 -21.06
C LEU A 63 19.94 -5.01 -20.03
N THR A 64 19.16 -6.00 -20.48
CA THR A 64 18.66 -7.08 -19.60
C THR A 64 19.81 -7.92 -19.08
N MET A 65 20.77 -8.29 -19.91
CA MET A 65 21.95 -9.07 -19.49
C MET A 65 22.83 -8.29 -18.50
N ALA A 66 23.04 -6.98 -18.73
CA ALA A 66 23.72 -6.11 -17.78
C ALA A 66 22.97 -5.98 -16.45
N SER A 67 21.62 -5.92 -16.52
CA SER A 67 20.76 -5.90 -15.33
C SER A 67 20.82 -7.22 -14.56
N LEU A 68 20.78 -8.36 -15.23
CA LEU A 68 20.98 -9.68 -14.62
C LEU A 68 22.32 -9.73 -13.88
N PHE A 69 23.40 -9.30 -14.53
CA PHE A 69 24.73 -9.29 -13.90
C PHE A 69 24.72 -8.47 -12.62
N THR A 70 24.29 -7.20 -12.65
CA THR A 70 24.35 -6.30 -11.49
C THR A 70 23.45 -6.76 -10.34
N ARG A 71 22.26 -7.33 -10.62
CA ARG A 71 21.32 -7.75 -9.57
C ARG A 71 21.68 -9.10 -8.96
N LEU A 72 22.31 -10.01 -9.74
CA LEU A 72 22.64 -11.36 -9.27
C LEU A 72 24.09 -11.52 -8.81
N HIS A 73 25.01 -10.62 -9.18
CA HIS A 73 26.41 -10.68 -8.78
C HIS A 73 26.57 -10.77 -7.25
N GLN A 74 27.17 -11.84 -6.76
CA GLN A 74 27.38 -12.10 -5.32
C GLN A 74 26.13 -11.97 -4.45
N ILE A 75 24.94 -12.35 -4.93
CA ILE A 75 23.66 -12.18 -4.23
C ILE A 75 23.59 -12.99 -2.92
N GLY A 76 24.33 -14.10 -2.84
CA GLY A 76 24.44 -14.96 -1.66
C GLY A 76 25.55 -14.58 -0.67
N ARG A 77 26.28 -13.47 -0.87
CA ARG A 77 27.48 -13.13 -0.06
C ARG A 77 27.22 -13.02 1.44
N ARG A 78 26.04 -12.54 1.86
CA ARG A 78 25.67 -12.46 3.29
C ARG A 78 24.57 -13.46 3.61
N ALA A 79 24.92 -14.48 4.38
CA ALA A 79 24.04 -15.59 4.77
C ALA A 79 23.27 -15.29 6.06
N ILE A 80 22.84 -14.05 6.30
CA ILE A 80 22.04 -13.67 7.46
C ILE A 80 20.77 -12.94 7.06
N VAL A 81 19.75 -13.04 7.93
CA VAL A 81 18.48 -12.35 7.78
C VAL A 81 18.70 -10.84 7.94
N SER A 82 18.39 -10.08 6.90
CA SER A 82 18.67 -8.67 6.78
C SER A 82 17.40 -7.85 6.74
N TRP A 83 17.33 -6.73 7.47
CA TRP A 83 16.24 -5.75 7.43
C TRP A 83 14.85 -6.41 7.44
N ASP A 84 13.99 -6.03 6.52
CA ASP A 84 12.61 -6.52 6.39
C ASP A 84 12.50 -7.97 5.87
N GLU A 85 13.62 -8.66 5.55
CA GLU A 85 13.58 -10.10 5.29
C GLU A 85 12.98 -10.87 6.50
N LYS A 86 13.17 -10.35 7.73
CA LYS A 86 12.52 -10.83 8.95
C LYS A 86 11.00 -10.94 8.79
N PHE A 87 10.36 -9.90 8.28
CA PHE A 87 8.92 -9.86 8.14
C PHE A 87 8.45 -10.63 6.91
N PHE A 88 9.04 -10.35 5.74
CA PHE A 88 8.55 -10.93 4.49
C PHE A 88 8.89 -12.41 4.34
N GLY A 89 10.03 -12.85 4.84
CA GLY A 89 10.36 -14.27 4.95
C GLY A 89 9.42 -15.00 5.91
N SER A 90 9.14 -14.41 7.08
CA SER A 90 8.18 -14.96 8.03
C SER A 90 6.75 -15.04 7.44
N PHE A 91 6.30 -14.01 6.70
CA PHE A 91 5.01 -14.07 6.00
C PHE A 91 5.00 -15.14 4.89
N GLY A 92 6.13 -15.34 4.20
CA GLY A 92 6.30 -16.46 3.28
C GLY A 92 6.04 -17.82 3.96
N ASN A 93 6.59 -18.02 5.15
CA ASN A 93 6.36 -19.23 5.95
C ASN A 93 4.89 -19.41 6.34
N GLN A 94 4.18 -18.32 6.67
CA GLN A 94 2.77 -18.42 7.00
C GLN A 94 1.95 -19.00 5.82
N TYR A 95 2.31 -18.65 4.57
CA TYR A 95 1.69 -19.26 3.38
C TYR A 95 2.05 -20.74 3.24
N ILE A 96 3.31 -21.10 3.45
CA ILE A 96 3.77 -22.51 3.37
C ILE A 96 3.08 -23.37 4.45
N ASN A 97 2.91 -22.80 5.65
CA ASN A 97 2.24 -23.46 6.79
C ASN A 97 0.71 -23.31 6.77
N HIS A 98 0.16 -22.59 5.77
CA HIS A 98 -1.28 -22.31 5.65
C HIS A 98 -1.90 -21.60 6.86
N THR A 99 -1.11 -20.85 7.65
CA THR A 99 -1.53 -20.17 8.87
C THR A 99 -1.84 -18.70 8.62
N PHE A 100 -2.97 -18.21 9.12
CA PHE A 100 -3.42 -16.86 8.88
C PHE A 100 -2.60 -15.82 9.66
N TYR A 101 -2.22 -14.74 8.98
CA TYR A 101 -1.54 -13.60 9.55
C TYR A 101 -2.14 -12.27 9.05
N HIS A 102 -1.86 -11.18 9.75
CA HIS A 102 -2.23 -9.83 9.37
C HIS A 102 -0.98 -8.98 9.12
N ASP A 103 -1.02 -8.14 8.09
CA ASP A 103 0.03 -7.18 7.76
C ASP A 103 -0.58 -5.90 7.16
N VAL A 104 0.20 -4.82 7.08
CA VAL A 104 -0.20 -3.51 6.55
C VAL A 104 -0.21 -3.42 5.02
N HIS A 105 0.36 -4.41 4.33
CA HIS A 105 0.46 -4.45 2.88
C HIS A 105 -0.46 -5.50 2.26
N PRO A 106 -1.00 -5.26 1.05
CA PRO A 106 -1.73 -6.26 0.28
C PRO A 106 -0.89 -7.53 0.02
N PRO A 107 -1.54 -8.67 -0.30
CA PRO A 107 -0.86 -9.96 -0.19
C PRO A 107 0.00 -10.39 -1.39
N LEU A 108 -0.13 -9.81 -2.61
CA LEU A 108 0.49 -10.34 -3.84
C LEU A 108 2.00 -10.51 -3.73
N ALA A 109 2.74 -9.46 -3.36
CA ALA A 109 4.20 -9.55 -3.31
C ALA A 109 4.68 -10.53 -2.23
N LYS A 110 3.94 -10.69 -1.11
CA LYS A 110 4.20 -11.70 -0.09
C LYS A 110 3.93 -13.13 -0.58
N MET A 111 2.93 -13.31 -1.43
CA MET A 111 2.68 -14.60 -2.11
C MET A 111 3.82 -14.94 -3.08
N LEU A 112 4.42 -13.95 -3.75
CA LEU A 112 5.59 -14.16 -4.60
C LEU A 112 6.81 -14.58 -3.78
N VAL A 113 7.02 -13.97 -2.60
CA VAL A 113 8.05 -14.42 -1.64
C VAL A 113 7.77 -15.85 -1.18
N ALA A 114 6.52 -16.17 -0.82
CA ALA A 114 6.14 -17.53 -0.44
C ALA A 114 6.37 -18.54 -1.57
N LEU A 115 6.05 -18.16 -2.81
CA LEU A 115 6.31 -18.99 -3.99
C LEU A 115 7.81 -19.27 -4.15
N SER A 116 8.68 -18.28 -3.94
CA SER A 116 10.13 -18.48 -3.99
C SER A 116 10.61 -19.46 -2.92
N GLY A 117 10.04 -19.38 -1.71
CA GLY A 117 10.31 -20.32 -0.62
C GLY A 117 9.86 -21.74 -0.96
N ALA A 118 8.64 -21.90 -1.46
CA ALA A 118 8.09 -23.19 -1.86
C ALA A 118 8.90 -23.84 -3.00
N LEU A 119 9.28 -23.06 -4.03
CA LEU A 119 10.10 -23.53 -5.15
C LEU A 119 11.53 -23.91 -4.70
N SER A 120 12.04 -23.29 -3.64
CA SER A 120 13.35 -23.66 -3.05
C SER A 120 13.29 -24.85 -2.09
N GLY A 121 12.12 -25.46 -1.92
CA GLY A 121 11.93 -26.62 -1.03
C GLY A 121 11.83 -26.28 0.45
N GLN A 122 11.51 -25.02 0.80
CA GLN A 122 11.37 -24.60 2.18
C GLN A 122 10.12 -25.21 2.83
N ASN A 123 10.27 -25.65 4.09
CA ASN A 123 9.20 -26.30 4.85
C ASN A 123 8.47 -25.35 5.83
N GLY A 124 8.82 -24.08 5.86
CA GLY A 124 8.19 -23.08 6.73
C GLY A 124 8.58 -23.14 8.22
N SER A 125 9.65 -23.83 8.58
CA SER A 125 10.09 -23.98 9.98
C SER A 125 10.99 -22.84 10.47
N PHE A 126 11.71 -22.14 9.59
CA PHE A 126 12.64 -21.08 9.96
C PHE A 126 11.90 -19.76 10.24
N ALA A 127 12.10 -19.17 11.42
CA ALA A 127 11.35 -18.00 11.89
C ALA A 127 11.84 -16.65 11.33
N TYR A 128 12.95 -16.62 10.59
CA TYR A 128 13.62 -15.40 10.10
C TYR A 128 13.95 -14.38 11.20
N PRO A 129 14.64 -14.74 12.28
CA PRO A 129 15.05 -13.78 13.27
C PRO A 129 16.10 -12.83 12.69
N LEU A 130 15.95 -11.53 12.97
CA LEU A 130 16.85 -10.49 12.44
C LEU A 130 18.28 -10.70 12.92
N GLY A 131 19.24 -10.69 11.99
CA GLY A 131 20.66 -10.87 12.29
C GLY A 131 21.13 -12.31 12.39
N ASP A 132 20.22 -13.29 12.47
CA ASP A 132 20.59 -14.69 12.54
C ASP A 132 21.03 -15.25 11.18
N PRO A 133 21.96 -16.22 11.18
CA PRO A 133 22.37 -16.90 9.96
C PRO A 133 21.23 -17.77 9.40
N TYR A 134 21.15 -17.85 8.08
CA TYR A 134 20.26 -18.78 7.42
C TYR A 134 20.76 -20.21 7.64
N PRO A 135 19.89 -21.13 8.11
CA PRO A 135 20.24 -22.56 8.21
C PRO A 135 20.54 -23.17 6.82
N GLU A 136 21.36 -24.21 6.76
CA GLU A 136 21.77 -24.86 5.51
C GLU A 136 20.60 -25.35 4.63
N HIS A 137 19.48 -25.73 5.26
CA HIS A 137 18.29 -26.18 4.53
C HIS A 137 17.47 -25.03 3.91
N ILE A 138 17.82 -23.76 4.16
CA ILE A 138 17.15 -22.59 3.58
C ILE A 138 17.97 -22.04 2.42
N ASN A 139 17.49 -22.24 1.19
CA ASN A 139 18.13 -21.68 0.01
C ASN A 139 17.73 -20.20 -0.18
N TYR A 140 18.23 -19.33 0.73
CA TYR A 140 17.99 -17.89 0.68
C TYR A 140 18.55 -17.26 -0.61
N THR A 141 19.62 -17.80 -1.19
CA THR A 141 20.20 -17.32 -2.45
C THR A 141 19.21 -17.47 -3.61
N PHE A 142 18.48 -18.58 -3.68
CA PHE A 142 17.42 -18.77 -4.68
C PHE A 142 16.28 -17.77 -4.43
N GLN A 143 15.83 -17.59 -3.17
CA GLN A 143 14.74 -16.67 -2.85
C GLN A 143 15.10 -15.22 -3.18
N ARG A 144 16.31 -14.77 -2.83
CA ARG A 144 16.84 -13.44 -3.23
C ARG A 144 16.92 -13.32 -4.75
N SER A 145 17.41 -14.35 -5.45
CA SER A 145 17.49 -14.34 -6.91
C SER A 145 16.12 -14.25 -7.56
N PHE A 146 15.12 -14.96 -7.03
CA PHE A 146 13.75 -14.90 -7.52
C PHE A 146 13.17 -13.48 -7.40
N VAL A 147 13.35 -12.82 -6.24
CA VAL A 147 12.91 -11.43 -6.02
C VAL A 147 13.71 -10.48 -6.91
N ALA A 148 15.01 -10.71 -7.08
CA ALA A 148 15.88 -9.88 -7.92
C ALA A 148 15.45 -9.86 -9.39
N MET A 149 14.80 -10.92 -9.90
CA MET A 149 14.28 -10.94 -11.27
C MET A 149 13.27 -9.82 -11.55
N PHE A 150 12.49 -9.41 -10.54
CA PHE A 150 11.64 -8.22 -10.67
C PHE A 150 12.47 -6.95 -10.84
N GLY A 151 13.57 -6.83 -10.09
CA GLY A 151 14.53 -5.72 -10.25
C GLY A 151 15.25 -5.73 -11.61
N VAL A 152 15.48 -6.90 -12.19
CA VAL A 152 16.06 -7.04 -13.54
C VAL A 152 15.14 -6.46 -14.60
N LEU A 153 13.84 -6.73 -14.53
CA LEU A 153 12.86 -6.32 -15.55
C LEU A 153 12.62 -4.81 -15.60
N ILE A 154 12.92 -4.07 -14.54
CA ILE A 154 12.74 -2.61 -14.51
C ILE A 154 13.55 -1.92 -15.60
N VAL A 155 14.76 -2.41 -15.89
CA VAL A 155 15.69 -1.80 -16.86
C VAL A 155 15.18 -1.92 -18.31
N PRO A 156 14.85 -3.09 -18.84
CA PRO A 156 14.28 -3.19 -20.19
C PRO A 156 12.91 -2.49 -20.28
N PHE A 157 12.11 -2.43 -19.20
CA PHE A 157 10.87 -1.67 -19.19
C PHE A 157 11.13 -0.17 -19.33
N ALA A 158 12.17 0.37 -18.69
CA ALA A 158 12.57 1.77 -18.86
C ALA A 158 12.94 2.07 -20.33
N TYR A 159 13.74 1.19 -20.97
CA TYR A 159 14.09 1.32 -22.38
C TYR A 159 12.84 1.38 -23.28
N GLN A 160 11.97 0.38 -23.14
CA GLN A 160 10.75 0.28 -23.97
C GLN A 160 9.80 1.45 -23.72
N THR A 161 9.63 1.87 -22.46
CA THR A 161 8.82 3.05 -22.10
C THR A 161 9.30 4.29 -22.82
N CYS A 162 10.60 4.57 -22.78
CA CYS A 162 11.22 5.71 -23.45
C CYS A 162 11.02 5.63 -24.98
N ARG A 163 11.13 4.43 -25.57
CA ARG A 163 10.86 4.25 -27.01
C ARG A 163 9.41 4.59 -27.39
N TYR A 164 8.43 4.14 -26.59
CA TYR A 164 7.02 4.50 -26.80
C TYR A 164 6.74 6.00 -26.59
N LEU A 165 7.47 6.65 -25.67
CA LEU A 165 7.39 8.10 -25.45
C LEU A 165 8.13 8.93 -26.53
N GLY A 166 8.71 8.26 -27.53
CA GLY A 166 9.36 8.93 -28.68
C GLY A 166 10.82 9.33 -28.44
N PHE A 167 11.48 8.75 -27.45
CA PHE A 167 12.94 8.92 -27.29
C PHE A 167 13.67 8.25 -28.44
N THR A 168 14.75 8.87 -28.89
CA THR A 168 15.66 8.21 -29.81
C THR A 168 16.43 7.10 -29.09
N ARG A 169 16.94 6.11 -29.84
CA ARG A 169 17.63 4.96 -29.23
C ARG A 169 18.74 5.33 -28.24
N PRO A 170 19.64 6.28 -28.55
CA PRO A 170 20.72 6.66 -27.62
C PRO A 170 20.16 7.12 -26.26
N PHE A 171 19.13 7.98 -26.27
CA PHE A 171 18.56 8.53 -25.05
C PHE A 171 17.65 7.52 -24.31
N ALA A 172 17.02 6.59 -25.04
CA ALA A 172 16.31 5.47 -24.41
C ALA A 172 17.30 4.50 -23.71
N CYS A 173 18.45 4.21 -24.36
CA CYS A 173 19.53 3.44 -23.71
C CYS A 173 20.08 4.18 -22.49
N MET A 174 20.28 5.50 -22.58
CA MET A 174 20.75 6.33 -21.47
C MET A 174 19.78 6.28 -20.30
N ALA A 175 18.47 6.45 -20.52
CA ALA A 175 17.44 6.35 -19.48
C ALA A 175 17.46 4.99 -18.76
N ALA A 176 17.50 3.90 -19.53
CA ALA A 176 17.60 2.55 -18.99
C ALA A 176 18.92 2.31 -18.24
N SER A 177 20.03 2.91 -18.71
CA SER A 177 21.33 2.85 -18.03
C SER A 177 21.34 3.65 -16.73
N PHE A 178 20.59 4.73 -16.61
CA PHE A 178 20.42 5.45 -15.35
C PHE A 178 19.71 4.57 -14.31
N VAL A 179 18.67 3.84 -14.71
CA VAL A 179 18.01 2.85 -13.85
C VAL A 179 18.92 1.66 -13.53
N LEU A 180 19.77 1.25 -14.48
CA LEU A 180 20.75 0.17 -14.30
C LEU A 180 21.82 0.54 -13.27
N PHE A 181 22.39 1.74 -13.38
CA PHE A 181 23.52 2.24 -12.60
C PHE A 181 23.11 3.07 -11.37
N ASP A 182 21.91 2.90 -10.88
CA ASP A 182 21.54 3.41 -9.57
C ASP A 182 21.77 2.36 -8.48
N ASN A 183 22.56 2.72 -7.46
CA ASN A 183 22.98 1.81 -6.40
C ASN A 183 21.82 1.42 -5.48
N ALA A 184 20.89 2.34 -5.16
CA ALA A 184 19.73 2.04 -4.30
C ALA A 184 18.74 1.10 -5.01
N LEU A 185 18.40 1.36 -6.29
CA LEU A 185 17.55 0.46 -7.08
C LEU A 185 18.19 -0.94 -7.22
N CYS A 186 19.53 -0.99 -7.31
CA CYS A 186 20.25 -2.25 -7.38
C CYS A 186 20.21 -2.99 -6.04
N VAL A 187 20.62 -2.38 -4.93
CA VAL A 187 20.75 -3.04 -3.63
C VAL A 187 19.38 -3.49 -3.09
N MET A 188 18.34 -2.67 -3.22
CA MET A 188 16.99 -3.01 -2.73
C MET A 188 16.33 -4.16 -3.50
N SER A 189 16.77 -4.45 -4.72
CA SER A 189 16.27 -5.61 -5.46
C SER A 189 16.95 -6.93 -5.08
N ARG A 190 18.00 -6.92 -4.25
CA ARG A 190 18.85 -8.08 -3.94
C ARG A 190 18.49 -8.82 -2.66
N PHE A 191 17.49 -8.33 -1.90
CA PHE A 191 16.99 -8.94 -0.67
C PHE A 191 15.56 -9.44 -0.85
N ILE A 192 15.07 -10.25 0.09
CA ILE A 192 13.71 -10.78 0.11
C ILE A 192 12.76 -9.66 0.58
N LEU A 193 12.50 -8.69 -0.32
CA LEU A 193 11.70 -7.49 -0.05
C LEU A 193 10.53 -7.38 -1.02
N LEU A 194 9.53 -6.58 -0.65
CA LEU A 194 8.38 -6.31 -1.53
C LEU A 194 8.64 -5.17 -2.53
N ASP A 195 9.77 -4.46 -2.38
CA ASP A 195 10.09 -3.25 -3.14
C ASP A 195 10.43 -3.55 -4.60
N ALA A 196 11.16 -4.64 -4.87
CA ALA A 196 11.47 -5.04 -6.25
C ALA A 196 10.20 -5.42 -7.04
N PRO A 197 9.26 -6.24 -6.55
CA PRO A 197 7.95 -6.44 -7.19
C PRO A 197 7.14 -5.15 -7.37
N LEU A 198 7.10 -4.28 -6.35
CA LEU A 198 6.40 -2.99 -6.43
C LEU A 198 6.95 -2.13 -7.58
N LEU A 199 8.26 -1.94 -7.64
CA LEU A 199 8.95 -1.16 -8.68
C LEU A 199 8.73 -1.76 -10.06
N CYS A 200 8.82 -3.09 -10.18
CA CYS A 200 8.57 -3.80 -11.44
C CYS A 200 7.15 -3.54 -11.97
N PHE A 201 6.14 -3.69 -11.12
CA PHE A 201 4.75 -3.45 -11.53
C PHE A 201 4.45 -1.98 -11.76
N THR A 202 5.13 -1.05 -11.07
CA THR A 202 5.07 0.39 -11.35
C THR A 202 5.67 0.69 -12.74
N ALA A 203 6.84 0.18 -13.03
CA ALA A 203 7.51 0.33 -14.34
C ALA A 203 6.68 -0.31 -15.47
N MET A 204 6.07 -1.47 -15.22
CA MET A 204 5.17 -2.15 -16.14
C MET A 204 3.90 -1.33 -16.41
N SER A 205 3.35 -0.67 -15.38
CA SER A 205 2.18 0.22 -15.52
C SER A 205 2.50 1.43 -16.39
N LEU A 206 3.68 2.04 -16.19
CA LEU A 206 4.14 3.15 -17.00
C LEU A 206 4.40 2.72 -18.45
N LEU A 207 5.05 1.57 -18.67
CA LEU A 207 5.27 1.00 -20.00
C LEU A 207 3.95 0.76 -20.72
N ALA A 208 3.00 0.10 -20.07
CA ALA A 208 1.71 -0.23 -20.66
C ALA A 208 0.92 1.02 -21.03
N TYR A 209 0.92 2.04 -20.16
CA TYR A 209 0.26 3.31 -20.42
C TYR A 209 0.96 4.09 -21.55
N ALA A 210 2.30 4.16 -21.57
CA ALA A 210 3.05 4.80 -22.64
C ALA A 210 2.79 4.12 -24.00
N ALA A 211 2.73 2.80 -24.02
CA ALA A 211 2.38 2.05 -25.22
C ALA A 211 0.92 2.30 -25.64
N PHE A 212 -0.03 2.34 -24.71
CA PHE A 212 -1.41 2.69 -24.96
C PHE A 212 -1.54 4.08 -25.60
N THR A 213 -0.81 5.07 -25.10
CA THR A 213 -0.83 6.43 -25.67
C THR A 213 -0.25 6.48 -27.09
N ALA A 214 0.69 5.62 -27.45
CA ALA A 214 1.23 5.51 -28.79
C ALA A 214 0.21 5.03 -29.83
N TYR A 215 -0.87 4.34 -29.41
CA TYR A 215 -1.97 3.91 -30.27
C TYR A 215 -3.24 4.76 -30.12
N ARG A 216 -3.11 5.97 -29.54
CA ARG A 216 -4.25 6.89 -29.31
C ARG A 216 -5.01 7.22 -30.60
N ASP A 217 -4.32 7.34 -31.73
CA ASP A 217 -4.88 7.67 -33.03
C ASP A 217 -5.60 6.49 -33.72
N GLN A 218 -5.52 5.28 -33.13
CA GLN A 218 -6.18 4.07 -33.63
C GLN A 218 -7.16 3.49 -32.60
N PRO A 219 -8.16 4.25 -32.15
CA PRO A 219 -9.05 3.84 -31.09
C PRO A 219 -9.80 2.55 -31.46
N PHE A 220 -9.97 1.68 -30.49
CA PHE A 220 -10.62 0.38 -30.60
C PHE A 220 -9.91 -0.66 -31.50
N SER A 221 -8.70 -0.39 -32.01
CA SER A 221 -7.85 -1.39 -32.64
C SER A 221 -7.43 -2.46 -31.62
N LEU A 222 -6.97 -3.63 -32.13
CA LEU A 222 -6.50 -4.72 -31.25
C LEU A 222 -5.36 -4.26 -30.34
N GLU A 223 -4.39 -3.51 -30.90
CA GLU A 223 -3.23 -2.99 -30.11
C GLU A 223 -3.69 -1.99 -29.05
N TRP A 224 -4.64 -1.11 -29.38
CA TRP A 224 -5.24 -0.18 -28.42
C TRP A 224 -5.90 -0.92 -27.25
N TRP A 225 -6.69 -1.96 -27.51
CA TRP A 225 -7.32 -2.80 -26.47
C TRP A 225 -6.30 -3.59 -25.65
N ARG A 226 -5.29 -4.16 -26.31
CA ARG A 226 -4.23 -4.93 -25.63
C ARG A 226 -3.50 -4.05 -24.63
N TRP A 227 -3.04 -2.87 -25.03
CA TRP A 227 -2.30 -1.99 -24.16
C TRP A 227 -3.15 -1.34 -23.06
N LEU A 228 -4.40 -0.97 -23.36
CA LEU A 228 -5.34 -0.50 -22.34
C LEU A 228 -5.64 -1.58 -21.31
N GLY A 229 -5.90 -2.83 -21.74
CA GLY A 229 -6.12 -3.97 -20.86
C GLY A 229 -4.87 -4.32 -20.04
N PHE A 230 -3.67 -4.26 -20.66
CA PHE A 230 -2.41 -4.50 -19.99
C PHE A 230 -2.07 -3.40 -18.97
N THR A 231 -2.47 -2.15 -19.23
CA THR A 231 -2.42 -1.06 -18.24
C THR A 231 -3.27 -1.41 -17.02
N GLY A 232 -4.52 -1.83 -17.21
CA GLY A 232 -5.37 -2.25 -16.11
C GLY A 232 -4.84 -3.46 -15.32
N LEU A 233 -4.30 -4.45 -16.03
CA LEU A 233 -3.64 -5.60 -15.40
C LEU A 233 -2.47 -5.15 -14.50
N SER A 234 -1.57 -4.33 -15.02
CA SER A 234 -0.41 -3.85 -14.28
C SER A 234 -0.79 -2.98 -13.08
N LEU A 235 -1.82 -2.12 -13.21
CA LEU A 235 -2.37 -1.35 -12.09
C LEU A 235 -2.96 -2.24 -11.01
N GLY A 236 -3.64 -3.33 -11.39
CA GLY A 236 -4.12 -4.34 -10.45
C GLY A 236 -3.00 -5.04 -9.69
N LEU A 237 -1.92 -5.40 -10.36
CA LEU A 237 -0.76 -6.05 -9.75
C LEU A 237 0.01 -5.11 -8.80
N VAL A 238 0.23 -3.86 -9.20
CA VAL A 238 0.97 -2.90 -8.36
C VAL A 238 0.22 -2.58 -7.06
N VAL A 239 -1.09 -2.31 -7.13
CA VAL A 239 -1.88 -2.03 -5.91
C VAL A 239 -2.06 -3.26 -5.04
N SER A 240 -2.05 -4.47 -5.62
CA SER A 240 -2.10 -5.74 -4.88
C SER A 240 -0.78 -6.08 -4.18
N SER A 241 0.31 -5.38 -4.47
CA SER A 241 1.63 -5.54 -3.84
C SER A 241 1.86 -4.61 -2.65
N LYS A 242 1.68 -3.31 -2.84
CA LYS A 242 1.72 -2.26 -1.79
C LYS A 242 0.74 -1.14 -2.14
N TRP A 243 0.18 -0.45 -1.13
CA TRP A 243 -0.74 0.68 -1.37
C TRP A 243 -0.09 1.91 -2.02
N ILE A 244 1.22 2.02 -2.03
CA ILE A 244 1.96 2.99 -2.85
C ILE A 244 1.56 2.85 -4.33
N GLY A 245 1.16 1.66 -4.79
CA GLY A 245 0.58 1.45 -6.12
C GLY A 245 -0.67 2.25 -6.44
N LEU A 246 -1.38 2.80 -5.44
CA LEU A 246 -2.48 3.74 -5.64
C LEU A 246 -2.03 5.03 -6.34
N PHE A 247 -0.76 5.43 -6.19
CA PHE A 247 -0.21 6.60 -6.87
C PHE A 247 -0.08 6.38 -8.38
N ALA A 248 0.25 5.14 -8.80
CA ALA A 248 0.24 4.77 -10.22
C ALA A 248 -1.20 4.79 -10.79
N ILE A 249 -2.19 4.31 -10.02
CA ILE A 249 -3.61 4.40 -10.38
C ILE A 249 -4.04 5.87 -10.48
N ALA A 250 -3.63 6.72 -9.54
CA ALA A 250 -3.93 8.15 -9.56
C ALA A 250 -3.33 8.84 -10.78
N LEU A 251 -2.08 8.53 -11.15
CA LEU A 251 -1.42 9.08 -12.34
C LEU A 251 -2.20 8.73 -13.60
N VAL A 252 -2.44 7.44 -13.84
CA VAL A 252 -3.17 6.98 -15.04
C VAL A 252 -4.60 7.49 -15.03
N GLY A 253 -5.26 7.55 -13.88
CA GLY A 253 -6.61 8.06 -13.70
C GLY A 253 -6.74 9.54 -14.07
N LEU A 254 -5.82 10.39 -13.56
CA LEU A 254 -5.81 11.83 -13.87
C LEU A 254 -5.58 12.09 -15.35
N LEU A 255 -4.57 11.44 -15.95
CA LEU A 255 -4.27 11.60 -17.38
C LEU A 255 -5.40 11.06 -18.27
N THR A 256 -6.02 9.95 -17.90
CA THR A 256 -7.18 9.39 -18.61
C THR A 256 -8.40 10.30 -18.51
N THR A 257 -8.64 10.89 -17.34
CA THR A 257 -9.74 11.84 -17.14
C THR A 257 -9.55 13.08 -17.98
N GLU A 258 -8.34 13.64 -18.03
CA GLU A 258 -7.99 14.75 -18.90
C GLU A 258 -8.28 14.41 -20.37
N GLU A 259 -7.81 13.26 -20.86
CA GLU A 259 -8.06 12.80 -22.23
C GLU A 259 -9.56 12.67 -22.53
N LEU A 260 -10.33 12.09 -21.60
CA LEU A 260 -11.79 11.95 -21.78
C LEU A 260 -12.51 13.29 -21.78
N LEU A 261 -12.05 14.27 -20.98
CA LEU A 261 -12.60 15.64 -21.00
C LEU A 261 -12.33 16.34 -22.33
N VAL A 262 -11.12 16.17 -22.90
CA VAL A 262 -10.79 16.67 -24.24
C VAL A 262 -11.70 16.03 -25.30
N LEU A 263 -11.88 14.71 -25.28
CA LEU A 263 -12.79 14.01 -26.19
C LEU A 263 -14.24 14.46 -26.01
N TYR A 264 -14.67 14.76 -24.80
CA TYR A 264 -16.01 15.25 -24.49
C TYR A 264 -16.24 16.65 -25.06
N SER A 265 -15.25 17.53 -24.96
CA SER A 265 -15.33 18.90 -25.48
C SER A 265 -15.24 18.99 -27.02
N ALA A 266 -14.78 17.93 -27.69
CA ALA A 266 -14.65 17.88 -29.13
C ALA A 266 -16.01 17.64 -29.81
N VAL A 267 -16.60 18.68 -30.39
CA VAL A 267 -17.93 18.65 -31.06
C VAL A 267 -17.97 17.64 -32.23
N SER A 268 -16.82 17.34 -32.84
CA SER A 268 -16.71 16.37 -33.93
C SER A 268 -16.88 14.90 -33.48
N VAL A 269 -16.75 14.59 -32.20
CA VAL A 269 -16.85 13.22 -31.65
C VAL A 269 -18.30 12.88 -31.34
N ARG A 270 -18.85 11.88 -32.02
CA ARG A 270 -20.24 11.44 -31.81
C ARG A 270 -20.45 10.94 -30.38
N PRO A 271 -21.60 11.20 -29.72
CA PRO A 271 -21.85 10.76 -28.32
C PRO A 271 -21.71 9.25 -28.10
N ARG A 272 -22.06 8.42 -29.09
CA ARG A 272 -21.87 6.96 -29.03
C ARG A 272 -20.39 6.58 -28.98
N ALA A 273 -19.51 7.30 -29.67
CA ALA A 273 -18.07 7.05 -29.61
C ALA A 273 -17.51 7.48 -28.26
N GLN A 274 -17.96 8.62 -27.72
CA GLN A 274 -17.59 9.06 -26.36
C GLN A 274 -17.96 7.99 -25.31
N LEU A 275 -19.20 7.47 -25.38
CA LEU A 275 -19.64 6.41 -24.44
C LEU A 275 -18.78 5.13 -24.57
N LYS A 276 -18.37 4.73 -25.78
CA LYS A 276 -17.46 3.61 -25.99
C LYS A 276 -16.09 3.86 -25.34
N HIS A 277 -15.54 5.06 -25.47
CA HIS A 277 -14.28 5.45 -24.84
C HIS A 277 -14.37 5.39 -23.29
N TRP A 278 -15.47 5.89 -22.70
CA TRP A 278 -15.72 5.80 -21.27
C TRP A 278 -15.87 4.34 -20.82
N GLY A 279 -16.70 3.56 -21.51
CA GLY A 279 -16.94 2.15 -21.19
C GLY A 279 -15.66 1.31 -21.22
N ALA A 280 -14.83 1.49 -22.27
CA ALA A 280 -13.55 0.79 -22.38
C ALA A 280 -12.62 1.09 -21.20
N ARG A 281 -12.50 2.37 -20.79
CA ARG A 281 -11.63 2.77 -19.68
C ARG A 281 -12.17 2.32 -18.34
N VAL A 282 -13.48 2.36 -18.12
CA VAL A 282 -14.10 1.81 -16.89
C VAL A 282 -13.82 0.30 -16.78
N ILE A 283 -14.01 -0.44 -17.88
CA ILE A 283 -13.73 -1.89 -17.87
C ILE A 283 -12.23 -2.14 -17.62
N CYS A 284 -11.35 -1.52 -18.39
CA CYS A 284 -9.92 -1.83 -18.32
C CYS A 284 -9.24 -1.22 -17.10
N LEU A 285 -9.53 0.04 -16.73
CA LEU A 285 -8.76 0.76 -15.71
C LEU A 285 -9.41 0.74 -14.31
N ILE A 286 -10.67 0.30 -14.20
CA ILE A 286 -11.36 0.16 -12.90
C ILE A 286 -11.73 -1.29 -12.64
N ALA A 287 -12.50 -1.94 -13.54
CA ALA A 287 -12.99 -3.29 -13.28
C ALA A 287 -11.85 -4.33 -13.24
N ILE A 288 -10.91 -4.31 -14.19
CA ILE A 288 -9.77 -5.25 -14.19
C ILE A 288 -8.93 -5.12 -12.90
N PRO A 289 -8.43 -3.92 -12.50
CA PRO A 289 -7.69 -3.79 -11.23
C PRO A 289 -8.49 -4.24 -10.02
N ALA A 290 -9.78 -3.91 -9.95
CA ALA A 290 -10.64 -4.32 -8.84
C ALA A 290 -10.82 -5.84 -8.75
N VAL A 291 -10.98 -6.52 -9.89
CA VAL A 291 -11.08 -7.98 -9.97
C VAL A 291 -9.77 -8.63 -9.54
N ILE A 292 -8.62 -8.12 -9.99
CA ILE A 292 -7.30 -8.62 -9.59
C ILE A 292 -7.11 -8.44 -8.09
N TYR A 293 -7.36 -7.25 -7.56
CA TYR A 293 -7.19 -6.93 -6.15
C TYR A 293 -8.05 -7.83 -5.26
N THR A 294 -9.34 -7.93 -5.57
CA THR A 294 -10.26 -8.80 -4.83
C THR A 294 -9.92 -10.28 -4.99
N GLY A 295 -9.51 -10.70 -6.19
CA GLY A 295 -9.07 -12.07 -6.48
C GLY A 295 -7.82 -12.46 -5.69
N VAL A 296 -6.85 -11.54 -5.57
CA VAL A 296 -5.64 -11.76 -4.77
C VAL A 296 -5.98 -11.92 -3.28
N PHE A 297 -6.90 -11.11 -2.72
CA PHE A 297 -7.37 -11.31 -1.35
C PHE A 297 -8.17 -12.61 -1.18
N GLN A 298 -8.98 -12.98 -2.17
CA GLN A 298 -9.67 -14.27 -2.14
C GLN A 298 -8.69 -15.43 -2.08
N LEU A 299 -7.65 -15.40 -2.91
CA LEU A 299 -6.58 -16.39 -2.91
C LEU A 299 -5.84 -16.43 -1.56
N HIS A 300 -5.57 -15.25 -0.97
CA HIS A 300 -4.99 -15.13 0.37
C HIS A 300 -5.83 -15.88 1.42
N PHE A 301 -7.14 -15.66 1.47
CA PHE A 301 -8.02 -16.37 2.41
C PHE A 301 -8.15 -17.86 2.12
N MET A 302 -8.01 -18.29 0.87
CA MET A 302 -8.03 -19.70 0.49
C MET A 302 -6.75 -20.43 0.89
N LEU A 303 -5.60 -19.78 0.74
CA LEU A 303 -4.29 -20.34 1.07
C LEU A 303 -4.05 -20.40 2.59
N LEU A 304 -4.73 -19.58 3.39
CA LEU A 304 -4.52 -19.45 4.83
C LEU A 304 -5.75 -19.87 5.66
N PRO A 305 -6.19 -21.13 5.58
CA PRO A 305 -7.40 -21.61 6.28
C PRO A 305 -7.18 -21.94 7.76
N ILE A 306 -5.92 -21.98 8.24
CA ILE A 306 -5.58 -22.38 9.61
C ILE A 306 -5.42 -21.11 10.47
N ARG A 307 -5.91 -21.18 11.70
CA ARG A 307 -5.69 -20.13 12.70
C ARG A 307 -4.22 -19.75 12.82
N GLY A 308 -3.94 -18.45 12.91
CA GLY A 308 -2.60 -17.94 13.10
C GLY A 308 -2.53 -16.67 13.93
N THR A 309 -1.42 -15.96 13.86
CA THR A 309 -1.15 -14.78 14.70
C THR A 309 -2.00 -13.56 14.36
N GLY A 310 -2.62 -13.52 13.16
CA GLY A 310 -3.41 -12.38 12.69
C GLY A 310 -4.93 -12.56 12.82
N ASP A 311 -5.42 -13.74 13.23
CA ASP A 311 -6.85 -14.07 13.22
C ASP A 311 -7.69 -13.15 14.12
N TYR A 312 -7.13 -12.71 15.25
CA TYR A 312 -7.80 -11.81 16.18
C TYR A 312 -8.12 -10.42 15.58
N LYS A 313 -7.51 -10.04 14.47
CA LYS A 313 -7.83 -8.82 13.71
C LYS A 313 -9.08 -8.98 12.86
N MET A 314 -9.48 -10.21 12.55
CA MET A 314 -10.63 -10.51 11.71
C MET A 314 -11.94 -10.63 12.52
N PRO A 315 -13.12 -10.45 11.90
CA PRO A 315 -14.40 -10.63 12.58
C PRO A 315 -14.56 -12.01 13.19
N SER A 316 -15.33 -12.13 14.27
CA SER A 316 -15.61 -13.41 14.94
C SER A 316 -16.15 -14.48 13.98
N GLN A 317 -16.98 -14.08 12.99
CA GLN A 317 -17.49 -14.97 11.94
C GLN A 317 -16.40 -15.56 11.07
N PHE A 318 -15.37 -14.78 10.73
CA PHE A 318 -14.21 -15.28 9.97
C PHE A 318 -13.39 -16.25 10.82
N GLN A 319 -13.12 -15.90 12.08
CA GLN A 319 -12.37 -16.74 13.01
C GLN A 319 -13.08 -18.08 13.26
N ALA A 320 -14.41 -18.10 13.36
CA ALA A 320 -15.20 -19.32 13.55
C ALA A 320 -15.14 -20.30 12.36
N LEU A 321 -14.76 -19.83 11.17
CA LEU A 321 -14.60 -20.66 9.96
C LEU A 321 -13.18 -21.21 9.78
N GLN A 322 -12.18 -20.69 10.52
CA GLN A 322 -10.80 -21.15 10.45
C GLN A 322 -10.63 -22.52 11.09
N ARG A 323 -9.72 -23.32 10.54
CA ARG A 323 -9.29 -24.59 11.15
C ARG A 323 -8.54 -24.29 12.45
N ASN A 324 -8.72 -25.11 13.47
CA ASN A 324 -8.08 -25.03 14.79
C ASN A 324 -8.41 -23.72 15.55
N SER A 325 -9.45 -22.99 15.17
CA SER A 325 -9.86 -21.80 15.88
C SER A 325 -10.59 -22.15 17.18
N VAL A 326 -10.25 -21.43 18.26
CA VAL A 326 -10.96 -21.56 19.55
C VAL A 326 -12.41 -21.09 19.41
N VAL A 327 -12.63 -20.06 18.58
CA VAL A 327 -13.98 -19.53 18.28
C VAL A 327 -14.86 -20.55 17.56
N ALA A 328 -14.25 -21.51 16.84
CA ALA A 328 -14.96 -22.59 16.16
C ALA A 328 -15.35 -23.75 17.08
N GLN A 329 -14.80 -23.81 18.31
CA GLN A 329 -14.90 -24.97 19.22
C GLN A 329 -15.72 -24.66 20.48
N GLN A 330 -16.79 -23.87 20.35
CA GLN A 330 -17.60 -23.40 21.46
C GLN A 330 -19.11 -23.63 21.23
N PRO A 331 -19.96 -23.46 22.23
CA PRO A 331 -21.42 -23.42 22.05
C PRO A 331 -21.85 -22.22 21.21
N HIS A 332 -23.01 -22.34 20.57
CA HIS A 332 -23.68 -21.22 19.87
C HIS A 332 -24.64 -20.48 20.81
N ASP A 333 -25.28 -21.18 21.71
CA ASP A 333 -26.23 -20.62 22.66
C ASP A 333 -25.56 -19.85 23.79
N VAL A 334 -26.23 -18.81 24.25
CA VAL A 334 -25.83 -17.96 25.39
C VAL A 334 -26.97 -17.92 26.40
N ALA A 335 -26.63 -18.11 27.68
CA ALA A 335 -27.60 -18.06 28.77
C ALA A 335 -27.03 -17.23 29.94
N TYR A 336 -27.90 -16.88 30.87
CA TYR A 336 -27.49 -16.32 32.15
C TYR A 336 -26.58 -17.31 32.88
N GLY A 337 -25.55 -16.79 33.55
CA GLY A 337 -24.47 -17.60 34.18
C GLY A 337 -23.29 -17.92 33.26
N SER A 338 -23.47 -17.84 31.95
CA SER A 338 -22.35 -18.05 30.99
C SER A 338 -21.24 -17.03 31.16
N GLN A 339 -19.98 -17.45 31.00
CA GLN A 339 -18.84 -16.55 30.85
C GLN A 339 -18.67 -16.22 29.37
N VAL A 340 -18.60 -14.94 29.03
CA VAL A 340 -18.55 -14.45 27.66
C VAL A 340 -17.41 -13.46 27.45
N THR A 341 -16.96 -13.33 26.21
CA THR A 341 -16.12 -12.22 25.79
C THR A 341 -16.89 -11.30 24.86
N LEU A 342 -16.83 -9.99 25.10
CA LEU A 342 -17.49 -8.96 24.31
C LEU A 342 -16.54 -8.39 23.29
N ARG A 343 -16.89 -8.45 22.00
CA ARG A 343 -16.11 -7.92 20.89
C ARG A 343 -16.85 -6.79 20.18
N SER A 344 -16.15 -5.72 19.88
CA SER A 344 -16.67 -4.68 18.99
C SER A 344 -16.79 -5.19 17.55
N ASN A 345 -17.85 -4.81 16.85
CA ASN A 345 -18.06 -5.10 15.44
C ASN A 345 -17.36 -4.12 14.50
N LEU A 346 -16.46 -3.27 15.03
CA LEU A 346 -15.62 -2.38 14.25
C LEU A 346 -14.21 -2.96 14.01
N PRO A 347 -13.63 -2.73 12.83
CA PRO A 347 -12.20 -2.98 12.58
C PRO A 347 -11.32 -2.10 13.50
N GLY A 348 -10.13 -2.58 13.82
CA GLY A 348 -9.17 -1.88 14.69
C GLY A 348 -9.43 -2.03 16.19
N PHE A 349 -10.51 -2.71 16.56
CA PHE A 349 -10.91 -2.96 17.94
C PHE A 349 -10.85 -4.45 18.25
N GLY A 350 -10.79 -4.75 19.53
CA GLY A 350 -10.70 -6.11 20.03
C GLY A 350 -11.82 -6.43 21.02
N LEU A 351 -11.44 -7.12 22.08
CA LEU A 351 -12.30 -7.52 23.19
C LEU A 351 -12.31 -6.43 24.26
N ILE A 352 -13.42 -6.31 24.99
CA ILE A 352 -13.46 -5.52 26.22
C ILE A 352 -12.53 -6.17 27.23
N HIS A 353 -11.55 -5.38 27.67
CA HIS A 353 -10.47 -5.79 28.55
C HIS A 353 -10.48 -4.98 29.85
N VAL A 354 -10.24 -5.65 30.96
CA VAL A 354 -10.05 -5.01 32.28
C VAL A 354 -8.63 -5.31 32.76
N ASN A 355 -7.94 -4.27 33.21
CA ASN A 355 -6.59 -4.41 33.74
C ASN A 355 -6.61 -4.29 35.27
N GLU A 356 -6.11 -5.29 35.97
CA GLU A 356 -6.09 -5.35 37.43
C GLU A 356 -5.20 -4.28 38.08
N THR A 357 -4.20 -3.80 37.35
CA THR A 357 -3.14 -2.94 37.89
C THR A 357 -3.29 -1.47 37.59
N PHE A 358 -4.12 -1.11 36.61
CA PHE A 358 -4.26 0.27 36.15
C PHE A 358 -5.57 0.90 36.62
N ARG A 359 -5.45 2.07 37.25
CA ARG A 359 -6.54 2.92 37.71
C ARG A 359 -6.50 4.25 36.98
N PHE A 360 -7.64 4.91 36.90
CA PHE A 360 -7.69 6.25 36.33
C PHE A 360 -6.91 7.25 37.19
N PRO A 361 -6.16 8.18 36.59
CA PRO A 361 -5.29 9.13 37.33
C PRO A 361 -6.03 10.12 38.23
N ASP A 362 -7.33 10.29 38.04
CA ASP A 362 -8.18 11.22 38.80
C ASP A 362 -8.55 10.75 40.24
N GLY A 363 -7.92 9.65 40.69
CA GLY A 363 -7.90 9.24 42.09
C GLY A 363 -9.06 8.39 42.56
N ASP A 364 -9.94 7.95 41.69
CA ASP A 364 -11.00 6.99 42.02
C ASP A 364 -10.39 5.58 42.20
N GLN A 365 -10.03 5.28 43.45
CA GLN A 365 -9.37 4.00 43.80
C GLN A 365 -10.23 2.76 43.59
N GLU A 366 -11.53 2.92 43.43
CA GLU A 366 -12.49 1.82 43.24
C GLU A 366 -12.70 1.48 41.77
N CYS A 367 -12.28 2.34 40.83
CA CYS A 367 -12.50 2.17 39.40
C CYS A 367 -11.24 1.62 38.73
N ILE A 368 -11.40 0.52 38.00
CA ILE A 368 -10.37 -0.10 37.19
C ILE A 368 -10.67 0.24 35.74
N GLU A 369 -9.61 0.55 34.96
CA GLU A 369 -9.75 0.83 33.55
C GLU A 369 -10.44 -0.31 32.82
N ALA A 370 -11.44 0.02 31.99
CA ALA A 370 -12.01 -0.86 31.00
C ALA A 370 -11.80 -0.25 29.60
N GLY A 371 -11.08 -0.96 28.77
CA GLY A 371 -10.75 -0.53 27.42
C GLY A 371 -10.91 -1.65 26.41
N ILE A 372 -10.53 -1.38 25.16
CA ILE A 372 -10.58 -2.36 24.08
C ILE A 372 -9.17 -2.73 23.68
N GLY A 373 -8.82 -4.00 23.77
CA GLY A 373 -7.50 -4.51 23.46
C GLY A 373 -7.49 -5.87 22.78
N GLY A 374 -6.28 -6.38 22.55
CA GLY A 374 -6.06 -7.69 21.95
C GLY A 374 -6.31 -8.87 22.91
N LYS A 375 -5.77 -10.05 22.55
CA LYS A 375 -5.92 -11.29 23.35
C LYS A 375 -5.24 -11.17 24.71
N GLN A 376 -6.02 -11.07 25.76
CA GLN A 376 -5.53 -11.15 27.13
C GLN A 376 -6.44 -12.07 27.96
N LYS A 377 -5.88 -12.62 29.08
CA LYS A 377 -6.62 -13.54 29.97
C LYS A 377 -7.79 -12.83 30.67
N LEU A 378 -7.77 -11.52 30.80
CA LEU A 378 -8.72 -10.68 31.54
C LEU A 378 -9.85 -10.12 30.67
N ASN A 379 -10.37 -10.92 29.73
CA ASN A 379 -11.45 -10.48 28.82
C ASN A 379 -12.79 -11.16 29.13
N TRP A 380 -12.88 -11.95 30.22
CA TRP A 380 -14.01 -12.79 30.51
C TRP A 380 -14.98 -12.13 31.48
N TRP A 381 -16.24 -12.08 31.09
CA TRP A 381 -17.35 -11.51 31.84
C TRP A 381 -18.43 -12.55 32.07
N ARG A 382 -18.93 -12.65 33.29
CA ARG A 382 -20.10 -13.47 33.59
C ARG A 382 -21.36 -12.66 33.32
N LEU A 383 -22.33 -13.25 32.60
CA LEU A 383 -23.65 -12.69 32.41
C LEU A 383 -24.51 -12.97 33.64
N VAL A 384 -25.02 -11.92 34.27
CA VAL A 384 -25.85 -12.00 35.48
C VAL A 384 -27.21 -11.34 35.22
N SER A 385 -28.29 -11.99 35.74
CA SER A 385 -29.67 -11.50 35.62
C SER A 385 -29.92 -10.35 36.60
N THR A 386 -31.09 -9.70 36.49
CA THR A 386 -31.53 -8.65 37.41
C THR A 386 -31.75 -9.14 38.83
N SER A 387 -32.11 -10.43 39.03
CA SER A 387 -32.41 -11.03 40.31
C SER A 387 -31.17 -11.25 41.21
N LEU A 388 -29.96 -10.98 40.73
CA LEU A 388 -28.70 -11.12 41.49
C LEU A 388 -28.38 -12.52 41.99
N THR A 389 -29.25 -13.52 41.70
CA THR A 389 -28.96 -14.91 42.00
C THR A 389 -27.78 -15.33 41.09
N ARG A 390 -26.69 -15.77 41.69
CA ARG A 390 -25.59 -16.41 40.96
C ARG A 390 -26.13 -17.71 40.34
N GLU A 391 -26.52 -17.63 39.07
CA GLU A 391 -26.83 -18.80 38.30
C GLU A 391 -25.55 -19.60 38.09
N ASN A 392 -25.49 -20.82 38.59
CA ASN A 392 -24.38 -21.73 38.45
C ASN A 392 -24.62 -22.71 37.30
N ASP A 393 -23.64 -23.51 36.92
CA ASP A 393 -23.73 -24.56 35.89
C ASP A 393 -24.89 -25.57 36.13
N THR A 394 -25.51 -25.58 37.30
CA THR A 394 -26.65 -26.43 37.69
C THR A 394 -28.00 -25.72 37.63
N SER A 395 -28.01 -24.39 37.40
CA SER A 395 -29.25 -23.61 37.31
C SER A 395 -30.03 -23.94 36.02
N PRO A 396 -31.38 -23.84 35.99
CA PRO A 396 -32.17 -24.01 34.77
C PRO A 396 -31.67 -23.03 33.67
N ILE A 397 -31.61 -23.55 32.44
CA ILE A 397 -31.12 -22.75 31.29
C ILE A 397 -32.14 -21.64 30.99
N LYS A 398 -31.70 -20.38 31.15
CA LYS A 398 -32.46 -19.19 30.76
C LYS A 398 -31.66 -18.42 29.72
N HIS A 399 -32.14 -18.44 28.47
CA HIS A 399 -31.50 -17.70 27.38
C HIS A 399 -31.66 -16.19 27.56
N VAL A 400 -30.73 -15.42 26.98
CA VAL A 400 -30.81 -13.96 26.94
C VAL A 400 -31.54 -13.54 25.69
N LEU A 401 -32.63 -12.79 25.85
CA LEU A 401 -33.53 -12.37 24.78
C LEU A 401 -33.35 -10.87 24.49
N ASP A 402 -33.81 -10.43 23.30
CA ASP A 402 -33.94 -9.02 22.95
C ASP A 402 -34.83 -8.29 23.96
N GLY A 403 -34.33 -7.12 24.41
CA GLY A 403 -35.01 -6.34 25.45
C GLY A 403 -34.66 -6.72 26.89
N ASP A 404 -34.01 -7.86 27.12
CA ASP A 404 -33.59 -8.28 28.45
C ASP A 404 -32.57 -7.33 29.09
N PHE A 405 -32.59 -7.32 30.41
CA PHE A 405 -31.62 -6.59 31.23
C PHE A 405 -30.56 -7.54 31.76
N VAL A 406 -29.28 -7.18 31.49
CA VAL A 406 -28.10 -7.96 31.87
C VAL A 406 -27.09 -7.12 32.64
N ARG A 407 -26.28 -7.78 33.46
CA ARG A 407 -25.06 -7.23 34.07
C ARG A 407 -23.86 -8.07 33.67
N PHE A 408 -22.71 -7.42 33.52
CA PHE A 408 -21.45 -8.07 33.20
C PHE A 408 -20.51 -7.99 34.39
N PHE A 409 -20.24 -9.14 35.02
CA PHE A 409 -19.35 -9.28 36.17
C PHE A 409 -17.99 -9.84 35.74
N HIS A 410 -16.93 -9.10 36.02
CA HIS A 410 -15.57 -9.53 35.73
C HIS A 410 -15.00 -10.29 36.94
N GLU A 411 -14.96 -11.62 36.82
CA GLU A 411 -14.56 -12.49 37.94
C GLU A 411 -13.12 -12.26 38.41
N GLY A 412 -12.18 -11.92 37.48
CA GLY A 412 -10.78 -11.68 37.80
C GLY A 412 -10.57 -10.50 38.75
N THR A 413 -11.38 -9.43 38.63
CA THR A 413 -11.26 -8.23 39.46
C THR A 413 -12.38 -8.09 40.48
N GLY A 414 -13.45 -8.92 40.41
CA GLY A 414 -14.62 -8.80 41.29
C GLY A 414 -15.44 -7.51 41.03
N ARG A 415 -15.44 -6.99 39.78
CA ARG A 415 -16.02 -5.70 39.41
C ARG A 415 -17.06 -5.83 38.31
N TRP A 416 -18.00 -4.87 38.26
CA TRP A 416 -19.06 -4.76 37.26
C TRP A 416 -18.64 -3.83 36.12
N LEU A 417 -19.10 -4.11 34.89
CA LEU A 417 -19.00 -3.18 33.77
C LEU A 417 -19.99 -2.04 33.99
N ARG A 418 -19.47 -0.83 34.23
CA ARG A 418 -20.20 0.33 34.75
C ARG A 418 -19.94 1.56 33.91
N THR A 419 -20.97 2.42 33.78
CA THR A 419 -20.79 3.81 33.33
C THR A 419 -20.82 4.77 34.52
N GLY A 420 -20.22 5.94 34.41
CA GLY A 420 -20.17 6.96 35.45
C GLY A 420 -20.57 8.36 34.99
N ALA A 421 -20.51 9.33 35.94
CA ALA A 421 -20.77 10.72 35.64
C ALA A 421 -19.55 11.44 35.00
N HIS A 422 -18.37 10.88 35.13
CA HIS A 422 -17.13 11.48 34.61
C HIS A 422 -17.10 11.50 33.09
N LYS A 423 -16.50 12.52 32.50
CA LYS A 423 -16.24 12.62 31.07
C LYS A 423 -15.17 11.61 30.65
N PRO A 424 -15.22 11.10 29.40
CA PRO A 424 -14.12 10.36 28.82
C PRO A 424 -12.82 11.18 28.80
N TYR A 425 -11.69 10.52 28.62
CA TYR A 425 -10.37 11.15 28.71
C TYR A 425 -10.02 11.96 27.45
N HIS A 426 -10.30 11.41 26.29
CA HIS A 426 -10.00 12.06 25.00
C HIS A 426 -11.24 12.55 24.26
N VAL A 427 -12.35 11.88 24.46
CA VAL A 427 -13.60 12.20 23.75
C VAL A 427 -14.36 13.25 24.54
N GLY A 428 -14.64 14.42 23.94
CA GLY A 428 -15.32 15.53 24.61
C GLY A 428 -16.82 15.32 24.91
N TRP A 429 -17.37 14.12 24.58
CA TRP A 429 -18.79 13.78 24.71
C TRP A 429 -18.98 12.34 25.22
N GLY A 430 -20.15 12.05 25.77
CA GLY A 430 -20.45 10.76 26.37
C GLY A 430 -20.00 10.67 27.83
N ARG A 431 -20.09 9.46 28.39
CA ARG A 431 -19.74 9.12 29.76
C ARG A 431 -18.60 8.09 29.78
N ARG A 432 -17.75 8.17 30.80
CA ARG A 432 -16.65 7.22 30.99
C ARG A 432 -17.16 5.83 31.31
N MET A 433 -16.49 4.82 30.76
CA MET A 433 -16.69 3.42 31.07
C MET A 433 -15.55 2.88 31.94
N PHE A 434 -15.90 2.07 32.93
CA PHE A 434 -14.93 1.46 33.85
C PHE A 434 -15.46 0.15 34.46
N ALA A 435 -14.60 -0.60 35.10
CA ALA A 435 -14.98 -1.72 35.97
C ALA A 435 -14.99 -1.23 37.43
N GLY A 436 -16.16 -1.23 38.05
CA GLY A 436 -16.34 -0.66 39.39
C GLY A 436 -17.37 -1.38 40.24
N GLY A 437 -17.48 -0.98 41.51
CA GLY A 437 -18.32 -1.66 42.51
C GLY A 437 -17.73 -3.02 42.93
N ASN A 438 -18.37 -3.66 43.87
CA ASN A 438 -18.04 -5.02 44.32
C ASN A 438 -19.26 -5.95 44.17
N ASP A 439 -19.08 -7.23 44.40
CA ASP A 439 -20.10 -8.26 44.24
C ASP A 439 -21.38 -8.01 45.03
N THR A 440 -21.27 -7.33 46.17
CA THR A 440 -22.37 -7.07 47.13
C THR A 440 -23.13 -5.77 46.91
N SER A 441 -22.64 -4.89 46.00
CA SER A 441 -23.25 -3.56 45.76
C SER A 441 -23.48 -3.27 44.27
N PRO A 442 -24.41 -3.97 43.60
CA PRO A 442 -24.77 -3.65 42.24
C PRO A 442 -25.52 -2.33 42.17
N SER A 443 -25.36 -1.62 41.06
CA SER A 443 -25.96 -0.30 40.81
C SER A 443 -26.83 -0.36 39.55
N LEU A 444 -27.70 0.62 39.36
CA LEU A 444 -28.41 0.84 38.10
C LEU A 444 -27.45 1.21 36.96
N LEU A 445 -26.27 1.74 37.28
CA LEU A 445 -25.21 2.06 36.32
C LEU A 445 -24.53 0.80 35.72
N ASP A 446 -24.74 -0.38 36.31
CA ASP A 446 -24.25 -1.68 35.83
C ASP A 446 -25.30 -2.40 34.97
N LEU A 447 -26.52 -1.88 34.91
CA LEU A 447 -27.64 -2.55 34.28
C LEU A 447 -27.76 -2.14 32.82
N TRP A 448 -27.66 -3.11 31.93
CA TRP A 448 -27.64 -2.91 30.49
C TRP A 448 -28.82 -3.60 29.85
N ARG A 449 -29.55 -2.90 28.99
CA ARG A 449 -30.62 -3.49 28.15
C ARG A 449 -29.96 -3.96 26.85
N VAL A 450 -30.24 -5.22 26.48
CA VAL A 450 -29.79 -5.82 25.23
C VAL A 450 -30.75 -5.43 24.11
N HIS A 451 -30.21 -4.90 23.01
CA HIS A 451 -30.95 -4.65 21.77
C HIS A 451 -30.30 -5.43 20.62
N VAL A 452 -30.98 -6.49 20.17
CA VAL A 452 -30.53 -7.30 19.03
C VAL A 452 -30.69 -6.49 17.75
N ALA A 453 -29.58 -6.15 17.10
CA ALA A 453 -29.56 -5.39 15.85
C ALA A 453 -29.66 -6.29 14.61
N SER A 454 -28.98 -7.44 14.62
CA SER A 454 -29.04 -8.41 13.52
C SER A 454 -28.65 -9.81 13.99
N GLU A 455 -29.18 -10.82 13.31
CA GLU A 455 -28.80 -12.23 13.44
C GLU A 455 -28.40 -12.77 12.06
N ASP A 456 -27.18 -13.31 11.96
CA ASP A 456 -26.59 -13.78 10.71
C ASP A 456 -26.69 -15.31 10.51
N SER A 457 -27.24 -16.04 11.49
CA SER A 457 -27.51 -17.49 11.41
C SER A 457 -28.97 -17.80 11.00
N PRO A 458 -29.28 -19.05 10.66
CA PRO A 458 -30.69 -19.50 10.42
C PRO A 458 -31.49 -19.65 11.69
N MET A 459 -31.01 -19.29 12.86
CA MET A 459 -31.67 -19.43 14.15
C MET A 459 -32.76 -18.35 14.37
N PRO A 460 -33.69 -18.56 15.30
CA PRO A 460 -34.73 -17.58 15.61
C PRO A 460 -34.18 -16.23 16.00
N ARG A 461 -34.77 -15.15 15.50
CA ARG A 461 -34.41 -13.78 15.89
C ARG A 461 -34.89 -13.48 17.31
N GLY A 462 -34.19 -12.59 18.00
CA GLY A 462 -34.57 -12.13 19.33
C GLY A 462 -33.88 -12.88 20.47
N GLN A 463 -33.07 -13.90 20.20
CA GLN A 463 -32.19 -14.54 21.17
C GLN A 463 -30.74 -14.15 20.89
N LEU A 464 -29.90 -14.07 21.95
CA LEU A 464 -28.50 -13.77 21.86
C LEU A 464 -27.71 -15.07 21.59
N TYR A 465 -26.94 -15.08 20.49
CA TYR A 465 -26.07 -16.20 20.10
C TYR A 465 -24.59 -15.72 19.98
N THR A 466 -23.67 -16.66 20.18
CA THR A 466 -22.24 -16.36 19.95
C THR A 466 -21.94 -16.19 18.46
N VAL A 467 -21.02 -15.28 18.13
CA VAL A 467 -20.47 -15.07 16.78
C VAL A 467 -21.47 -14.44 15.80
N THR A 468 -22.73 -14.84 15.83
CA THR A 468 -23.71 -14.53 14.77
C THR A 468 -24.64 -13.38 15.11
N THR A 469 -24.94 -13.14 16.40
CA THR A 469 -25.78 -12.01 16.83
C THR A 469 -24.95 -10.75 16.98
N SER A 470 -25.38 -9.68 16.32
CA SER A 470 -24.90 -8.31 16.59
C SER A 470 -25.94 -7.59 17.44
N PHE A 471 -25.52 -7.00 18.56
CA PHE A 471 -26.39 -6.33 19.50
C PHE A 471 -25.80 -5.03 20.02
N ARG A 472 -26.64 -4.20 20.66
CA ARG A 472 -26.26 -2.99 21.41
C ARG A 472 -26.56 -3.17 22.88
N LEU A 473 -25.76 -2.52 23.71
CA LEU A 473 -25.96 -2.45 25.15
C LEU A 473 -26.32 -1.02 25.53
N VAL A 474 -27.53 -0.79 25.97
CA VAL A 474 -28.04 0.51 26.41
C VAL A 474 -28.17 0.49 27.93
N ASN A 475 -27.54 1.44 28.62
CA ASN A 475 -27.64 1.52 30.08
C ASN A 475 -29.07 1.86 30.51
N ALA A 476 -29.63 1.11 31.41
CA ALA A 476 -31.03 1.22 31.83
C ALA A 476 -31.36 2.54 32.53
N PHE A 477 -30.39 3.14 33.21
CA PHE A 477 -30.59 4.38 33.98
C PHE A 477 -30.30 5.65 33.16
N THR A 478 -29.20 5.63 32.41
CA THR A 478 -28.73 6.83 31.68
C THR A 478 -29.23 6.90 30.25
N GLY A 479 -29.71 5.77 29.68
CA GLY A 479 -30.12 5.67 28.29
C GLY A 479 -28.95 5.72 27.29
N CYS A 480 -27.70 5.83 27.73
CA CYS A 480 -26.55 5.86 26.87
C CYS A 480 -26.15 4.45 26.38
N ALA A 481 -25.57 4.34 25.18
CA ALA A 481 -25.12 3.07 24.61
C ALA A 481 -23.61 2.87 24.76
N LEU A 482 -23.21 1.63 25.07
CA LEU A 482 -21.80 1.22 25.10
C LEU A 482 -21.20 1.34 23.70
N GLN A 483 -20.12 2.11 23.56
CA GLN A 483 -19.51 2.41 22.27
C GLN A 483 -17.98 2.32 22.34
N ALA A 484 -17.39 1.82 21.25
CA ALA A 484 -15.95 1.85 21.01
C ALA A 484 -15.55 3.16 20.34
N THR A 485 -14.40 3.76 20.72
CA THR A 485 -13.84 4.95 20.09
C THR A 485 -12.50 4.66 19.43
N THR A 486 -12.10 5.47 18.44
CA THR A 486 -10.80 5.37 17.79
C THR A 486 -9.66 5.90 18.65
N GLU A 487 -9.99 6.72 19.64
CA GLU A 487 -9.03 7.35 20.53
C GLU A 487 -8.38 6.32 21.47
N GLN A 488 -7.08 6.42 21.64
CA GLN A 488 -6.31 5.54 22.50
C GLN A 488 -6.00 6.24 23.81
N LEU A 489 -6.18 5.54 24.91
CA LEU A 489 -5.72 5.98 26.21
C LEU A 489 -4.21 6.21 26.21
N PRO A 490 -3.68 7.12 27.03
CA PRO A 490 -2.23 7.35 27.17
C PRO A 490 -1.45 6.09 27.59
N GLN A 491 -0.14 6.21 27.75
CA GLN A 491 0.72 5.07 28.13
C GLN A 491 0.28 4.37 29.40
N TRP A 492 -0.26 5.12 30.40
CA TRP A 492 -0.80 4.54 31.62
C TRP A 492 -1.98 3.58 31.35
N GLY A 493 -2.81 3.84 30.34
CA GLY A 493 -3.88 2.97 29.85
C GLY A 493 -3.42 2.00 28.78
N ARG A 494 -2.12 1.72 28.66
CA ARG A 494 -1.50 0.76 27.69
C ARG A 494 -1.91 1.02 26.25
N ARG A 495 -2.26 2.25 25.89
CA ARG A 495 -2.76 2.64 24.55
C ARG A 495 -3.97 1.80 24.10
N LEU A 496 -4.78 1.28 25.04
CA LEU A 496 -6.05 0.65 24.69
C LEU A 496 -7.01 1.68 24.10
N SER A 497 -7.92 1.27 23.25
CA SER A 497 -8.97 2.15 22.73
C SER A 497 -9.96 2.48 23.84
N GLU A 498 -10.29 3.76 23.95
CA GLU A 498 -11.19 4.25 25.01
C GLU A 498 -12.62 3.73 24.78
N LEU A 499 -13.27 3.25 25.85
CA LEU A 499 -14.67 2.90 25.89
C LEU A 499 -15.48 4.06 26.44
N ILE A 500 -16.62 4.34 25.82
CA ILE A 500 -17.55 5.37 26.29
C ILE A 500 -18.99 4.82 26.33
N CYS A 501 -19.81 5.48 27.12
CA CYS A 501 -21.27 5.38 27.01
C CYS A 501 -21.80 6.62 26.28
N ALA A 502 -22.24 6.42 25.03
CA ALA A 502 -22.68 7.48 24.12
C ALA A 502 -24.13 7.87 24.38
N GLU A 503 -24.46 9.16 24.31
CA GLU A 503 -25.83 9.64 24.50
C GLU A 503 -26.79 9.17 23.40
N SER A 504 -28.10 9.22 23.66
CA SER A 504 -29.16 8.58 22.87
C SER A 504 -29.19 8.95 21.39
N ASN A 505 -28.79 10.14 21.00
CA ASN A 505 -28.73 10.57 19.59
C ASN A 505 -27.62 9.88 18.78
N MET A 506 -26.64 9.27 19.43
CA MET A 506 -25.51 8.56 18.83
C MET A 506 -25.59 7.01 18.94
N THR A 507 -26.68 6.48 19.46
CA THR A 507 -26.80 5.03 19.78
C THR A 507 -26.92 4.12 18.55
N GLN A 508 -27.20 4.66 17.35
CA GLN A 508 -27.41 3.86 16.14
C GLN A 508 -26.15 3.69 15.26
N THR A 509 -25.00 4.12 15.73
CA THR A 509 -23.72 4.02 14.99
C THR A 509 -23.20 2.57 14.93
N GLU A 510 -22.38 2.25 13.94
CA GLU A 510 -21.68 0.95 13.86
C GLU A 510 -20.77 0.70 15.08
N SER A 511 -20.25 1.77 15.71
CA SER A 511 -19.37 1.69 16.87
C SER A 511 -20.07 1.23 18.16
N SER A 512 -21.40 1.24 18.21
CA SER A 512 -22.18 0.71 19.31
C SER A 512 -22.58 -0.76 19.13
N LEU A 513 -22.17 -1.40 18.02
CA LEU A 513 -22.46 -2.80 17.74
C LEU A 513 -21.41 -3.73 18.37
N TRP A 514 -21.89 -4.72 19.10
CA TRP A 514 -21.11 -5.73 19.79
C TRP A 514 -21.54 -7.11 19.37
N ASN A 515 -20.65 -8.10 19.55
CA ASN A 515 -20.99 -9.50 19.51
C ASN A 515 -20.32 -10.26 20.67
N ILE A 516 -20.82 -11.42 21.00
CA ILE A 516 -20.14 -12.38 21.87
C ILE A 516 -19.20 -13.20 21.00
N GLU A 517 -17.86 -13.03 21.17
CA GLU A 517 -16.89 -13.80 20.40
C GLU A 517 -16.71 -15.20 20.95
N GLN A 518 -16.60 -15.33 22.27
CA GLN A 518 -16.41 -16.61 22.93
C GLN A 518 -17.35 -16.76 24.12
N VAL A 519 -17.77 -18.02 24.35
CA VAL A 519 -18.59 -18.42 25.50
C VAL A 519 -17.98 -19.63 26.18
N ARG A 520 -18.03 -19.65 27.51
CA ARG A 520 -17.74 -20.83 28.34
C ARG A 520 -18.98 -21.15 29.15
N ASP A 521 -19.60 -22.27 28.81
CA ASP A 521 -20.77 -22.79 29.52
C ASP A 521 -20.81 -24.29 29.32
N LYS A 522 -20.74 -25.06 30.39
CA LYS A 522 -20.72 -26.52 30.35
C LYS A 522 -22.09 -27.12 30.05
N ARG A 523 -23.19 -26.35 30.21
CA ARG A 523 -24.59 -26.77 29.95
C ARG A 523 -24.86 -26.98 28.47
N PHE A 524 -24.06 -26.35 27.56
CA PHE A 524 -24.26 -26.40 26.12
C PHE A 524 -23.23 -27.25 25.39
N LYS A 525 -23.66 -27.89 24.31
CA LYS A 525 -22.78 -28.61 23.38
C LYS A 525 -22.09 -27.66 22.41
N ARG A 526 -20.90 -28.05 21.93
CA ARG A 526 -20.17 -27.31 20.87
C ARG A 526 -20.98 -27.26 19.59
N ALA A 527 -21.00 -26.10 18.96
CA ALA A 527 -21.73 -25.88 17.71
C ALA A 527 -20.85 -26.10 16.47
N ASN A 528 -21.48 -26.40 15.35
CA ASN A 528 -20.79 -26.45 14.06
C ASN A 528 -20.97 -25.14 13.29
N PHE A 529 -20.09 -24.17 13.51
CA PHE A 529 -20.16 -22.84 12.89
C PHE A 529 -20.07 -22.87 11.36
N ARG A 530 -19.53 -23.91 10.73
CA ARG A 530 -19.53 -24.04 9.26
C ARG A 530 -20.93 -24.17 8.67
N ARG A 531 -21.91 -24.61 9.46
CA ARG A 531 -23.33 -24.67 9.05
C ARG A 531 -24.09 -23.40 9.38
N LEU A 532 -23.63 -22.66 10.38
CA LEU A 532 -24.32 -21.48 10.92
C LEU A 532 -23.83 -20.18 10.25
N VAL A 533 -22.56 -20.12 9.87
CA VAL A 533 -21.92 -18.89 9.34
C VAL A 533 -21.66 -19.03 7.86
N LYS A 534 -22.10 -18.06 7.06
CA LYS A 534 -21.81 -17.98 5.62
C LYS A 534 -20.43 -17.33 5.38
N ARG A 535 -19.66 -17.87 4.44
CA ARG A 535 -18.43 -17.20 3.96
C ARG A 535 -18.80 -15.93 3.21
N ARG A 536 -18.33 -14.79 3.67
CA ARG A 536 -18.57 -13.46 3.08
C ARG A 536 -17.26 -12.85 2.58
N LEU A 537 -16.79 -13.32 1.42
CA LEU A 537 -15.47 -12.97 0.90
C LEU A 537 -15.29 -11.44 0.73
N LEU A 538 -16.25 -10.78 0.10
CA LEU A 538 -16.17 -9.33 -0.11
C LEU A 538 -16.17 -8.55 1.22
N ARG A 539 -17.02 -8.94 2.18
CA ARG A 539 -17.05 -8.34 3.52
C ARG A 539 -15.69 -8.52 4.23
N ASN A 540 -15.11 -9.72 4.15
CA ASN A 540 -13.81 -10.00 4.74
C ASN A 540 -12.68 -9.19 4.06
N THR A 541 -12.74 -9.00 2.75
CA THR A 541 -11.80 -8.15 2.01
C THR A 541 -11.93 -6.69 2.45
N ILE A 542 -13.13 -6.14 2.57
CA ILE A 542 -13.35 -4.79 3.07
C ILE A 542 -12.84 -4.66 4.52
N TRP A 543 -13.14 -5.66 5.36
CA TRP A 543 -12.71 -5.67 6.76
C TRP A 543 -11.19 -5.65 6.89
N ILE A 544 -10.47 -6.57 6.22
CA ILE A 544 -9.01 -6.63 6.32
C ILE A 544 -8.36 -5.36 5.80
N ASN A 545 -8.91 -4.72 4.75
CA ASN A 545 -8.42 -3.45 4.25
C ASN A 545 -8.60 -2.31 5.26
N ARG A 546 -9.73 -2.25 5.98
CA ARG A 546 -9.92 -1.31 7.08
C ARG A 546 -8.92 -1.56 8.22
N GLU A 547 -8.68 -2.81 8.60
CA GLU A 547 -7.67 -3.20 9.58
C GLU A 547 -6.25 -2.82 9.14
N MET A 548 -5.91 -3.04 7.86
CA MET A 548 -4.63 -2.62 7.27
C MET A 548 -4.46 -1.10 7.37
N ALA A 549 -5.49 -0.33 7.03
CA ALA A 549 -5.45 1.14 7.11
C ALA A 549 -5.23 1.62 8.54
N LEU A 550 -5.98 1.09 9.50
CA LEU A 550 -5.86 1.42 10.91
C LEU A 550 -4.51 1.00 11.50
N THR A 551 -4.01 -0.17 11.14
CA THR A 551 -2.68 -0.62 11.58
C THR A 551 -1.59 0.27 10.99
N ASN A 552 -1.70 0.63 9.70
CA ASN A 552 -0.75 1.49 9.02
C ASN A 552 -0.72 2.92 9.60
N SER A 553 -1.87 3.50 9.98
CA SER A 553 -1.93 4.84 10.60
C SER A 553 -1.36 4.87 12.03
N ARG A 554 -1.26 3.72 12.69
CA ARG A 554 -0.69 3.57 14.05
C ARG A 554 0.83 3.29 14.05
N LEU A 555 1.46 3.16 12.90
CA LEU A 555 2.92 3.05 12.76
C LEU A 555 3.57 4.44 12.93
N VAL A 556 3.53 4.97 14.14
CA VAL A 556 4.18 6.24 14.49
C VAL A 556 5.65 5.98 14.79
N ALA A 557 6.52 6.92 14.41
CA ALA A 557 7.93 6.90 14.76
C ALA A 557 8.10 6.83 16.29
N ASP A 558 8.88 5.85 16.75
CA ASP A 558 9.32 5.82 18.14
C ASP A 558 10.61 6.66 18.23
N SER A 559 10.57 7.78 18.93
CA SER A 559 11.69 8.73 19.02
C SER A 559 12.99 8.11 19.53
N ASP A 560 12.90 6.96 20.21
CA ASP A 560 14.05 6.35 20.88
C ASP A 560 14.69 5.17 20.11
N HIS A 561 13.90 4.48 19.24
CA HIS A 561 14.38 3.24 18.60
C HIS A 561 14.80 3.36 17.13
N TYR A 562 14.41 4.41 16.39
CA TYR A 562 14.54 4.42 14.92
C TYR A 562 15.37 5.56 14.33
N LYS A 563 16.11 6.32 15.15
CA LYS A 563 16.87 7.52 14.71
C LYS A 563 17.89 7.31 13.57
N HIS A 564 18.32 6.07 13.32
CA HIS A 564 19.39 5.78 12.35
C HIS A 564 18.90 5.19 11.02
N THR A 565 17.63 4.81 10.92
CA THR A 565 17.06 4.21 9.71
C THR A 565 15.95 5.05 9.11
N GLU A 566 15.27 5.86 9.94
CA GLU A 566 14.19 6.74 9.51
C GLU A 566 14.72 7.99 8.82
N SER A 567 13.96 8.48 7.85
CA SER A 567 14.26 9.74 7.18
C SER A 567 13.00 10.44 6.71
N ASP A 568 13.01 11.76 6.85
CA ASP A 568 11.91 12.61 6.40
C ASP A 568 11.87 12.73 4.87
N PRO A 569 10.67 12.85 4.27
CA PRO A 569 10.52 12.92 2.81
C PRO A 569 11.33 14.03 2.16
N TRP A 570 11.48 15.20 2.80
CA TRP A 570 12.23 16.33 2.24
C TRP A 570 13.71 16.01 2.00
N SER A 571 14.29 15.06 2.76
CA SER A 571 15.68 14.66 2.69
C SER A 571 16.03 13.72 1.53
N TRP A 572 15.03 12.99 1.00
CA TRP A 572 15.23 11.91 0.03
C TRP A 572 15.80 12.37 -1.31
N PRO A 573 15.24 13.42 -1.99
CA PRO A 573 15.79 13.86 -3.28
C PRO A 573 17.23 14.33 -3.20
N PHE A 574 17.66 14.77 -2.01
CA PHE A 574 19.02 15.24 -1.75
C PHE A 574 19.96 14.16 -1.23
N LEU A 575 19.43 12.93 -1.03
CA LEU A 575 20.21 11.79 -0.52
C LEU A 575 20.92 12.10 0.81
N LEU A 576 20.21 12.79 1.74
CA LEU A 576 20.84 13.26 2.98
C LEU A 576 21.04 12.13 4.00
N TYR A 577 20.10 11.20 4.11
CA TYR A 577 20.11 10.11 5.09
C TYR A 577 19.92 8.76 4.41
N PRO A 578 20.98 8.18 3.81
CA PRO A 578 20.95 6.80 3.33
C PRO A 578 20.79 5.82 4.49
N MET A 579 20.33 4.59 4.20
CA MET A 579 19.95 3.64 5.22
C MET A 579 20.87 2.42 5.28
N ARG A 580 21.25 1.99 6.48
CA ARG A 580 21.94 0.71 6.71
C ARG A 580 20.93 -0.43 6.63
N LEU A 581 21.17 -1.39 5.75
CA LEU A 581 20.30 -2.57 5.61
C LEU A 581 20.61 -3.68 6.61
N VAL A 582 21.74 -3.56 7.31
CA VAL A 582 22.27 -4.56 8.22
C VAL A 582 23.14 -3.89 9.29
N SER A 583 23.37 -4.55 10.43
CA SER A 583 24.37 -4.10 11.42
C SER A 583 25.77 -4.12 10.82
N TRP A 584 26.62 -3.17 11.23
CA TRP A 584 27.97 -2.99 10.74
C TRP A 584 29.02 -3.38 11.80
N ALA A 585 29.05 -4.63 12.20
CA ALA A 585 30.17 -5.16 12.97
C ALA A 585 31.40 -5.32 12.05
N ASP A 586 32.61 -5.26 12.60
CA ASP A 586 33.86 -5.26 11.82
C ASP A 586 34.02 -6.51 10.97
N ASP A 587 33.53 -7.65 11.47
CA ASP A 587 33.56 -8.97 10.84
C ASP A 587 32.38 -9.26 9.92
N SER A 588 31.46 -8.32 9.76
CA SER A 588 30.20 -8.54 9.02
C SER A 588 30.22 -7.88 7.64
N VAL A 589 29.55 -8.51 6.67
CA VAL A 589 29.33 -7.91 5.34
C VAL A 589 28.32 -6.76 5.46
N LYS A 590 28.72 -5.57 5.04
CA LYS A 590 27.97 -4.33 5.16
C LYS A 590 27.23 -4.01 3.87
N TYR A 591 25.97 -3.60 3.98
CA TYR A 591 25.16 -3.11 2.87
C TYR A 591 24.55 -1.76 3.23
N TYR A 592 24.53 -0.87 2.26
CA TYR A 592 24.05 0.50 2.44
C TYR A 592 23.13 0.90 1.29
N GLU A 593 21.92 1.33 1.63
CA GLU A 593 21.00 1.90 0.66
C GLU A 593 21.39 3.37 0.41
N VAL A 594 22.42 3.56 -0.43
CA VAL A 594 22.81 4.84 -0.97
C VAL A 594 22.53 4.82 -2.48
N GLY A 595 21.84 5.84 -3.00
CA GLY A 595 21.63 5.99 -4.43
C GLY A 595 22.91 6.41 -5.16
N ASN A 596 22.84 6.51 -6.48
CA ASN A 596 23.91 7.13 -7.25
C ASN A 596 23.81 8.67 -7.09
N PRO A 597 24.72 9.34 -6.37
CA PRO A 597 24.57 10.76 -6.05
C PRO A 597 24.46 11.65 -7.29
N LEU A 598 25.23 11.34 -8.34
CA LEU A 598 25.16 12.10 -9.60
C LEU A 598 23.76 12.05 -10.19
N LEU A 599 23.16 10.88 -10.24
CA LEU A 599 21.83 10.68 -10.81
C LEU A 599 20.73 11.28 -9.93
N TRP A 600 20.84 11.13 -8.61
CA TRP A 600 19.84 11.64 -7.66
C TRP A 600 19.80 13.18 -7.69
N TRP A 601 20.94 13.82 -7.58
CA TRP A 601 20.99 15.29 -7.58
C TRP A 601 20.62 15.88 -8.94
N ALA A 602 21.11 15.29 -10.05
CA ALA A 602 20.76 15.75 -11.39
C ALA A 602 19.25 15.58 -11.67
N SER A 603 18.65 14.43 -11.29
CA SER A 603 17.22 14.20 -11.48
C SER A 603 16.36 15.09 -10.58
N THR A 604 16.80 15.37 -9.37
CA THR A 604 16.15 16.32 -8.46
C THR A 604 16.15 17.73 -9.05
N LEU A 605 17.31 18.20 -9.53
CA LEU A 605 17.39 19.49 -10.20
C LEU A 605 16.46 19.57 -11.42
N CYS A 606 16.41 18.50 -12.19
CA CYS A 606 15.52 18.37 -13.34
C CYS A 606 14.03 18.45 -12.93
N CYS A 607 13.63 17.73 -11.87
CA CYS A 607 12.25 17.77 -11.34
C CYS A 607 11.86 19.18 -10.84
N LEU A 608 12.79 19.93 -10.27
CA LEU A 608 12.57 21.30 -9.83
C LEU A 608 12.55 22.30 -11.00
N ALA A 609 13.36 22.07 -12.03
CA ALA A 609 13.48 22.94 -13.20
C ALA A 609 12.30 22.80 -14.18
N TYR A 610 11.75 21.59 -14.35
CA TYR A 610 10.71 21.31 -15.32
C TYR A 610 9.46 22.22 -15.20
N PRO A 611 8.85 22.46 -14.03
CA PRO A 611 7.73 23.39 -13.88
C PRO A 611 8.09 24.85 -14.29
N LEU A 612 9.34 25.27 -14.01
CA LEU A 612 9.83 26.61 -14.39
C LEU A 612 9.98 26.73 -15.90
N GLN A 613 10.48 25.66 -16.56
CA GLN A 613 10.56 25.58 -18.02
C GLN A 613 9.18 25.68 -18.64
N ILE A 614 8.19 24.92 -18.14
CA ILE A 614 6.81 25.00 -18.62
C ILE A 614 6.27 26.43 -18.47
N ALA A 615 6.45 27.05 -17.30
CA ALA A 615 5.99 28.43 -17.08
C ALA A 615 6.65 29.41 -18.06
N TYR A 616 7.96 29.26 -18.31
CA TYR A 616 8.70 30.06 -19.27
C TYR A 616 8.16 29.91 -20.71
N TRP A 617 7.96 28.66 -21.17
CA TRP A 617 7.46 28.41 -22.53
C TRP A 617 6.04 28.88 -22.72
N LEU A 618 5.17 28.74 -21.73
CA LEU A 618 3.82 29.29 -21.76
C LEU A 618 3.79 30.81 -21.82
N ALA A 619 4.68 31.48 -21.07
CA ALA A 619 4.81 32.94 -21.12
C ALA A 619 5.28 33.42 -22.50
N ARG A 620 6.22 32.72 -23.13
CA ARG A 620 6.68 33.00 -24.50
C ARG A 620 5.54 32.80 -25.53
N GLN A 621 4.83 31.67 -25.43
CA GLN A 621 3.71 31.40 -26.33
C GLN A 621 2.60 32.47 -26.21
N ARG A 622 2.30 32.93 -24.99
CA ARG A 622 1.33 34.03 -24.80
C ARG A 622 1.80 35.35 -25.41
N ARG A 623 3.11 35.55 -25.53
CA ARG A 623 3.72 36.68 -26.23
C ARG A 623 3.87 36.43 -27.75
N GLN A 624 3.27 35.33 -28.26
CA GLN A 624 3.28 34.95 -29.68
C GLN A 624 4.66 34.63 -30.27
N TYR A 625 5.63 34.23 -29.46
CA TYR A 625 6.89 33.66 -29.95
C TYR A 625 6.63 32.25 -30.50
N SER A 626 7.16 31.94 -31.66
CA SER A 626 7.09 30.62 -32.31
C SER A 626 8.43 29.89 -32.19
N ASP A 627 8.78 29.46 -30.97
CA ASP A 627 10.06 28.82 -30.70
C ASP A 627 10.07 27.34 -31.08
N TRP A 628 8.92 26.72 -31.19
CA TRP A 628 8.73 25.29 -31.36
C TRP A 628 8.25 24.96 -32.79
N ARG A 629 8.71 23.81 -33.31
CA ARG A 629 8.08 23.23 -34.50
C ARG A 629 6.70 22.68 -34.15
N PRO A 630 5.80 22.59 -35.11
CA PRO A 630 4.47 22.01 -34.89
C PRO A 630 4.55 20.61 -34.24
N GLY A 631 3.85 20.41 -33.13
CA GLY A 631 3.79 19.15 -32.38
C GLY A 631 4.96 18.90 -31.43
N GLU A 632 6.03 19.72 -31.42
CA GLU A 632 7.17 19.53 -30.47
C GLU A 632 6.80 19.95 -29.05
N LEU A 633 6.15 21.11 -28.90
CA LEU A 633 5.72 21.61 -27.58
C LEU A 633 4.67 20.66 -26.94
N GLU A 634 3.74 20.14 -27.73
CA GLU A 634 2.75 19.17 -27.25
C GLU A 634 3.45 17.91 -26.74
N ARG A 635 4.41 17.39 -27.49
CA ARG A 635 5.20 16.22 -27.08
C ARG A 635 6.02 16.49 -25.81
N PHE A 636 6.65 17.66 -25.72
CA PHE A 636 7.38 18.08 -24.53
C PHE A 636 6.45 18.13 -23.33
N TRP A 637 5.28 18.72 -23.50
CA TRP A 637 4.27 18.79 -22.45
C TRP A 637 3.75 17.41 -22.05
N ASP A 638 3.30 16.59 -23.00
CA ASP A 638 2.66 15.28 -22.70
C ASP A 638 3.64 14.30 -22.03
N THR A 639 4.88 14.22 -22.57
CA THR A 639 5.90 13.33 -22.01
C THR A 639 6.36 13.83 -20.65
N GLY A 640 6.67 15.09 -20.52
CA GLY A 640 7.14 15.66 -19.27
C GLY A 640 6.05 15.67 -18.20
N LYS A 641 4.79 15.95 -18.55
CA LYS A 641 3.63 15.85 -17.65
C LYS A 641 3.47 14.43 -17.09
N LEU A 642 3.59 13.41 -17.92
CA LEU A 642 3.53 12.01 -17.48
C LEU A 642 4.67 11.68 -16.49
N LEU A 643 5.90 12.03 -16.82
CA LEU A 643 7.07 11.70 -16.02
C LEU A 643 7.15 12.53 -14.74
N TRP A 644 6.98 13.86 -14.84
CA TRP A 644 6.95 14.75 -13.68
C TRP A 644 5.76 14.50 -12.77
N GLY A 645 4.58 14.29 -13.35
CA GLY A 645 3.37 13.92 -12.61
C GLY A 645 3.52 12.58 -11.89
N GLY A 646 4.19 11.62 -12.53
CA GLY A 646 4.56 10.34 -11.91
C GLY A 646 5.48 10.54 -10.69
N TRP A 647 6.55 11.33 -10.84
CA TRP A 647 7.42 11.70 -9.73
C TRP A 647 6.65 12.40 -8.61
N ALA A 648 5.87 13.42 -8.92
CA ALA A 648 5.16 14.23 -7.94
C ALA A 648 4.14 13.39 -7.15
N LEU A 649 3.35 12.53 -7.81
CA LEU A 649 2.36 11.69 -7.17
C LEU A 649 3.00 10.58 -6.31
N HIS A 650 4.17 10.06 -6.67
CA HIS A 650 4.87 9.05 -5.87
C HIS A 650 5.75 9.64 -4.77
N TYR A 651 5.90 10.97 -4.68
CA TYR A 651 6.73 11.64 -3.69
C TYR A 651 5.94 12.57 -2.75
N LEU A 652 5.15 13.52 -3.30
CA LEU A 652 4.50 14.55 -2.48
C LEU A 652 3.52 14.03 -1.44
N PRO A 653 2.77 12.92 -1.64
CA PRO A 653 1.87 12.42 -0.61
C PRO A 653 2.56 12.00 0.69
N PHE A 654 3.83 11.68 0.67
CA PHE A 654 4.56 11.31 1.89
C PHE A 654 4.70 12.44 2.89
N PHE A 655 4.62 13.70 2.46
CA PHE A 655 4.57 14.87 3.35
C PHE A 655 3.29 14.97 4.18
N LEU A 656 2.22 14.30 3.77
CA LEU A 656 0.94 14.24 4.46
C LEU A 656 0.81 13.01 5.35
N MET A 657 1.73 12.06 5.24
CA MET A 657 1.69 10.82 6.01
C MET A 657 2.34 11.01 7.38
N GLN A 658 1.58 10.78 8.45
CA GLN A 658 2.07 10.85 9.83
C GLN A 658 2.63 9.49 10.32
N ARG A 659 3.32 8.77 9.47
CA ARG A 659 3.92 7.47 9.81
C ARG A 659 5.42 7.49 9.61
N VAL A 660 6.08 6.48 10.19
CA VAL A 660 7.51 6.23 9.94
C VAL A 660 7.77 6.12 8.44
N THR A 661 8.77 6.85 7.97
CA THR A 661 9.19 6.89 6.57
C THR A 661 10.66 6.58 6.41
N TYR A 662 11.03 6.02 5.25
CA TYR A 662 12.38 5.57 4.92
C TYR A 662 12.74 5.97 3.50
N ILE A 663 14.03 6.06 3.19
CA ILE A 663 14.51 6.50 1.88
C ILE A 663 14.02 5.61 0.71
N HIS A 664 13.86 4.31 0.92
CA HIS A 664 13.36 3.40 -0.14
C HIS A 664 11.92 3.68 -0.58
N HIS A 665 11.14 4.43 0.20
CA HIS A 665 9.83 4.90 -0.25
C HIS A 665 9.92 5.88 -1.44
N TYR A 666 11.09 6.50 -1.64
CA TYR A 666 11.34 7.40 -2.77
C TYR A 666 11.65 6.65 -4.09
N LEU A 667 12.02 5.37 -4.06
CA LEU A 667 12.46 4.63 -5.25
C LEU A 667 11.45 4.63 -6.41
N PRO A 668 10.13 4.50 -6.19
CA PRO A 668 9.16 4.65 -7.28
C PRO A 668 9.17 6.05 -7.90
N ALA A 669 9.29 7.10 -7.09
CA ALA A 669 9.43 8.48 -7.59
C ALA A 669 10.75 8.68 -8.34
N LEU A 670 11.84 8.15 -7.82
CA LEU A 670 13.15 8.19 -8.46
C LEU A 670 13.13 7.60 -9.88
N TYR A 671 12.43 6.47 -10.07
CA TYR A 671 12.28 5.85 -11.39
C TYR A 671 11.74 6.85 -12.42
N PHE A 672 10.68 7.60 -12.09
CA PHE A 672 10.14 8.63 -12.95
C PHE A 672 11.14 9.81 -13.14
N ALA A 673 11.83 10.23 -12.08
CA ALA A 673 12.80 11.31 -12.13
C ALA A 673 13.98 10.99 -13.05
N LEU A 674 14.48 9.76 -13.05
CA LEU A 674 15.57 9.30 -13.93
C LEU A 674 15.14 9.31 -15.41
N LEU A 675 13.92 8.92 -15.71
CA LEU A 675 13.37 8.99 -17.07
C LEU A 675 13.17 10.45 -17.49
N LEU A 676 12.72 11.32 -16.59
CA LEU A 676 12.58 12.75 -16.85
C LEU A 676 13.93 13.40 -17.11
N LEU A 677 14.97 13.06 -16.33
CA LEU A 677 16.34 13.55 -16.56
C LEU A 677 16.83 13.18 -17.97
N ALA A 678 16.60 11.94 -18.40
CA ALA A 678 16.99 11.52 -19.74
C ALA A 678 16.18 12.25 -20.84
N PHE A 679 14.91 12.54 -20.57
CA PHE A 679 14.05 13.34 -21.46
C PHE A 679 14.59 14.76 -21.64
N GLU A 680 14.90 15.43 -20.54
CA GLU A 680 15.45 16.78 -20.55
C GLU A 680 16.80 16.83 -21.28
N ILE A 681 17.69 15.87 -21.05
CA ILE A 681 18.98 15.78 -21.77
C ILE A 681 18.72 15.63 -23.28
N GLN A 682 17.74 14.81 -23.69
CA GLN A 682 17.38 14.69 -25.11
C GLN A 682 16.88 16.02 -25.69
N CYS A 683 16.04 16.74 -24.98
CA CYS A 683 15.51 18.03 -25.42
C CYS A 683 16.62 19.07 -25.54
N LEU A 684 17.45 19.20 -24.51
CA LEU A 684 18.61 20.12 -24.51
C LEU A 684 19.62 19.79 -25.62
N ALA A 685 19.89 18.50 -25.82
CA ALA A 685 20.76 18.06 -26.92
C ALA A 685 20.20 18.44 -28.29
N SER A 686 18.89 18.26 -28.48
CA SER A 686 18.23 18.60 -29.76
C SER A 686 18.24 20.10 -30.04
N TRP A 687 18.11 20.95 -29.01
CA TRP A 687 18.02 22.40 -29.16
C TRP A 687 19.37 23.09 -29.24
N TYR A 688 20.28 22.71 -28.37
CA TYR A 688 21.56 23.48 -28.18
C TYR A 688 22.79 22.76 -28.70
N LEU A 689 22.72 21.43 -28.90
CA LEU A 689 23.87 20.61 -29.30
C LEU A 689 23.55 19.76 -30.57
N PRO A 690 22.88 20.30 -31.60
CA PRO A 690 22.45 19.50 -32.76
C PRO A 690 23.61 18.94 -33.59
N ARG A 691 24.86 19.51 -33.43
CA ARG A 691 26.07 19.05 -34.13
C ARG A 691 26.75 17.89 -33.40
N ILE A 692 26.47 17.68 -32.11
CA ILE A 692 27.05 16.57 -31.35
C ILE A 692 26.20 15.32 -31.61
N HIS A 693 26.85 14.22 -31.94
CA HIS A 693 26.17 12.96 -32.18
C HIS A 693 25.46 12.47 -30.90
N ALA A 694 24.19 12.10 -30.99
CA ALA A 694 23.35 11.71 -29.84
C ALA A 694 23.97 10.56 -29.03
N TRP A 695 24.64 9.61 -29.68
CA TRP A 695 25.35 8.53 -29.02
C TRP A 695 26.52 9.03 -28.15
N THR A 696 27.20 10.08 -28.57
CA THR A 696 28.29 10.66 -27.80
C THR A 696 27.81 11.28 -26.50
N ILE A 697 26.69 12.04 -26.57
CA ILE A 697 26.08 12.66 -25.37
C ILE A 697 25.59 11.54 -24.41
N ALA A 698 24.89 10.54 -24.94
CA ALA A 698 24.42 9.41 -24.16
C ALA A 698 25.59 8.63 -23.52
N ALA A 699 26.65 8.37 -24.29
CA ALA A 699 27.82 7.65 -23.79
C ALA A 699 28.54 8.40 -22.66
N ILE A 700 28.72 9.71 -22.76
CA ILE A 700 29.33 10.54 -21.70
C ILE A 700 28.50 10.44 -20.41
N ALA A 701 27.19 10.63 -20.51
CA ALA A 701 26.28 10.57 -19.35
C ALA A 701 26.25 9.19 -18.71
N VAL A 702 26.17 8.11 -19.53
CA VAL A 702 26.19 6.72 -19.06
C VAL A 702 27.53 6.36 -18.42
N THR A 703 28.65 6.80 -19.01
CA THR A 703 29.96 6.56 -18.42
C THR A 703 30.12 7.27 -17.09
N GLY A 704 29.67 8.51 -16.94
CA GLY A 704 29.68 9.23 -15.67
C GLY A 704 28.84 8.51 -14.59
N ALA A 705 27.60 8.09 -14.93
CA ALA A 705 26.75 7.32 -14.04
C ALA A 705 27.38 5.96 -13.67
N GLY A 706 27.98 5.25 -14.64
CA GLY A 706 28.64 3.98 -14.43
C GLY A 706 29.88 4.09 -13.53
N LEU A 707 30.70 5.12 -13.69
CA LEU A 707 31.86 5.37 -12.82
C LEU A 707 31.45 5.60 -11.36
N VAL A 708 30.43 6.43 -11.13
CA VAL A 708 29.88 6.66 -9.78
C VAL A 708 29.25 5.39 -9.22
N PHE A 709 28.50 4.62 -10.03
CA PHE A 709 27.97 3.31 -9.62
C PHE A 709 29.10 2.37 -9.17
N CYS A 710 30.18 2.26 -9.95
CA CYS A 710 31.33 1.41 -9.61
C CYS A 710 32.02 1.89 -8.32
N LEU A 711 32.13 3.21 -8.12
CA LEU A 711 32.71 3.78 -6.90
C LEU A 711 31.91 3.36 -5.64
N PHE A 712 30.58 3.39 -5.69
CA PHE A 712 29.70 2.98 -4.58
C PHE A 712 29.35 1.50 -4.59
N SER A 713 29.79 0.71 -5.57
CA SER A 713 29.45 -0.70 -5.72
C SER A 713 29.87 -1.60 -4.54
N PRO A 714 30.94 -1.32 -3.77
CA PRO A 714 31.24 -2.09 -2.56
C PRO A 714 30.09 -2.10 -1.56
N LEU A 715 29.42 -0.98 -1.36
CA LEU A 715 28.26 -0.86 -0.47
C LEU A 715 26.99 -1.49 -1.06
N THR A 716 26.94 -1.67 -2.38
CA THR A 716 25.83 -2.30 -3.10
C THR A 716 25.95 -3.83 -3.11
N PHE A 717 27.17 -4.36 -3.34
CA PHE A 717 27.42 -5.80 -3.46
C PHE A 717 27.87 -6.46 -2.16
N GLY A 718 28.16 -5.66 -1.14
CA GLY A 718 28.58 -6.10 0.18
C GLY A 718 30.07 -5.85 0.43
N TRP A 719 30.39 -5.13 1.50
CA TRP A 719 31.74 -4.83 1.95
C TRP A 719 32.04 -5.60 3.24
N ASP A 720 33.09 -6.41 3.25
CA ASP A 720 33.47 -7.33 4.35
C ASP A 720 34.71 -6.90 5.13
N ARG A 721 35.22 -5.70 4.85
CA ARG A 721 36.38 -5.11 5.53
C ARG A 721 35.96 -3.96 6.43
N PRO A 722 36.85 -3.40 7.26
CA PRO A 722 36.59 -2.20 8.05
C PRO A 722 36.01 -1.08 7.18
N ILE A 723 35.00 -0.38 7.72
CA ILE A 723 34.27 0.65 6.96
C ILE A 723 35.15 1.89 6.74
N GLU A 724 36.17 2.08 7.56
CA GLU A 724 37.15 3.16 7.48
C GLU A 724 37.90 3.18 6.13
N GLU A 725 38.08 2.02 5.49
CA GLU A 725 38.64 1.94 4.13
C GLU A 725 37.78 2.66 3.09
N LEU A 726 36.47 2.79 3.35
CA LEU A 726 35.52 3.49 2.50
C LEU A 726 35.25 4.95 2.94
N ALA A 727 36.11 5.54 3.79
CA ALA A 727 35.99 6.92 4.25
C ALA A 727 35.84 7.94 3.11
N HIS A 728 36.49 7.69 1.99
CA HIS A 728 36.41 8.51 0.78
C HIS A 728 35.02 8.52 0.11
N LEU A 729 34.12 7.58 0.47
CA LEU A 729 32.74 7.53 -0.02
C LEU A 729 31.79 8.39 0.83
N GLN A 730 32.23 8.93 1.95
CA GLN A 730 31.42 9.85 2.74
C GLN A 730 31.42 11.24 2.13
N TRP A 731 30.57 11.45 1.12
CA TRP A 731 30.47 12.76 0.45
C TRP A 731 29.66 13.78 1.25
N LEU A 732 28.77 13.32 2.11
CA LEU A 732 28.02 14.19 3.02
C LEU A 732 28.25 13.76 4.48
N PRO A 733 28.40 14.74 5.42
CA PRO A 733 28.56 14.43 6.85
C PRO A 733 27.45 13.56 7.43
N SER A 734 26.21 13.72 6.90
CA SER A 734 25.01 12.98 7.34
C SER A 734 24.98 11.50 6.95
N TRP A 735 25.92 11.01 6.12
CA TRP A 735 25.91 9.61 5.67
C TRP A 735 26.44 8.63 6.72
N ASN A 736 27.06 9.10 7.79
CA ASN A 736 27.46 8.28 8.97
C ASN A 736 28.16 6.95 8.63
N LEU A 737 29.14 6.97 7.72
CA LEU A 737 29.93 5.77 7.39
C LEU A 737 30.86 5.32 8.53
N HIS A 738 31.19 6.20 9.50
CA HIS A 738 32.20 5.98 10.52
C HIS A 738 31.69 5.66 11.92
N THR A 739 30.38 5.75 12.20
CA THR A 739 29.86 5.51 13.54
C THR A 739 29.58 4.02 13.76
N CYS A 740 30.61 3.26 14.16
CA CYS A 740 30.46 1.84 14.51
C CYS A 740 30.34 1.56 16.00
N LYS A 741 30.48 2.55 16.90
CA LYS A 741 30.72 2.24 18.32
C LYS A 741 29.52 2.29 19.27
N TYR A 742 28.35 2.78 18.89
CA TYR A 742 27.30 3.02 19.91
C TYR A 742 25.83 2.77 19.48
N ASP A 743 25.54 1.87 18.54
CA ASP A 743 24.13 1.64 18.22
C ASP A 743 23.82 0.14 18.02
N ILE A 744 23.46 -0.50 19.13
CA ILE A 744 22.65 -1.73 19.19
C ILE A 744 21.38 -1.39 19.94
#